data_45b335aeedfa384c09336123171609b9
#
_entry.id   45b335aeedfa384c09336123171609b9
#
_cell.length_a   1.000
_cell.length_b   1.000
_cell.length_c   1.000
_cell.angle_alpha   90.00
_cell.angle_beta   90.00
_cell.angle_gamma   90.00
#
_symmetry.space_group_name_H-M   'P 1'
#
loop_
_entity.id
_entity.type
_entity.pdbx_description
1 polymer ?
#
loop_
_entity_poly.entity_id
_entity_poly.type
_entity_poly.pdbx_seq_one_letter_code
_entity_poly.pdbx_strand_id
1 'polypeptide(L)'
;MRSHWKSNERRGPSGGHEAIVEGVIQHHGTFAFLLSEKEGGADVFIRGRGLDLAMDGDRVQARVRPEKTGRLAGEIISVVKRARTTMVGVLRQVKNTWALFPEKGNAPPAAVTGFAPRISPVEGSFAVLAVKRWPEGGTGASGIVTEVLGDPGDISARIDSILRVRGINEAFPAEALAQADACGSRLEPAQWRGREELFDLPIVTIDGADAKDFDDAVSLEDLGGGNLRLGVHIADVANYVKPGSELDKEAYARATSVYLPDRVVPMLPHSLSDNLCSLVPRQERLTVSVFMNVDKHGKVTKRRLAETVIRSSRRFTYEEVQTLLDGGKVPDVPKAAEAAVKNMGRLTDILYARRVKRGALDFNLPEYKVNADPHGRPLGVSLRPRLKSHRLIEEFMLLANEAVATELFNAKIPFLHRRHDSPDPLKLKILSSALGEMGLSAGHIHGANVAKGLQDVLRQAEGHPLSAIINSLMVRSMRQAVYSPESSGHFGIATRFYSHFTSPIRRYPDLLTHRAVKALLAGKKLNFGALPLDKAGEHCSERERAAADAEHKSVDIMRAELLRDSVGSVMDGMITTVIDSGAFVTLGETGAEGLLRVFGLKPGSKVKVMVTAVDAANGKIDLSLEGRPAPAGGQGRKPGPSFRNRPQPGRDRWKAPKFGKGRRR
;
A
#
# COMPACT_ATOMS: atom_id res chain seq x y z
N MET A 1 -4.09 -20.21 -21.71
CA MET A 1 -4.81 -21.50 -21.54
C MET A 1 -6.04 -21.25 -20.70
N ARG A 2 -7.22 -21.57 -21.22
CA ARG A 2 -8.49 -21.34 -20.52
C ARG A 2 -8.57 -22.29 -19.34
N SER A 3 -8.60 -21.75 -18.12
CA SER A 3 -8.89 -22.54 -16.92
C SER A 3 -10.36 -22.96 -16.95
N HIS A 4 -10.60 -24.25 -17.18
CA HIS A 4 -11.92 -24.85 -17.15
C HIS A 4 -12.49 -24.81 -15.73
N TRP A 5 -13.58 -24.13 -15.57
CA TRP A 5 -14.49 -24.32 -14.46
C TRP A 5 -15.08 -25.75 -14.57
N LYS A 6 -14.68 -26.65 -13.70
CA LYS A 6 -15.39 -27.92 -13.51
C LYS A 6 -16.53 -27.69 -12.53
N SER A 7 -17.74 -27.48 -13.05
CA SER A 7 -18.97 -27.61 -12.28
C SER A 7 -19.27 -29.11 -12.15
N ASN A 8 -19.16 -29.65 -10.95
CA ASN A 8 -19.75 -30.95 -10.63
C ASN A 8 -21.24 -30.73 -10.29
N GLU A 9 -22.11 -30.87 -11.26
CA GLU A 9 -23.54 -30.82 -11.08
C GLU A 9 -24.05 -32.13 -10.49
N ARG A 10 -24.57 -32.10 -9.26
CA ARG A 10 -25.44 -33.16 -8.75
C ARG A 10 -26.86 -32.61 -8.61
N ARG A 11 -27.82 -33.24 -9.26
CA ARG A 11 -29.25 -32.95 -9.14
C ARG A 11 -29.77 -33.44 -7.80
N GLY A 12 -30.23 -32.52 -6.93
CA GLY A 12 -31.01 -32.82 -5.74
C GLY A 12 -32.53 -32.79 -6.04
N PRO A 13 -33.40 -33.33 -5.16
CA PRO A 13 -34.81 -33.55 -5.46
C PRO A 13 -35.72 -32.33 -5.31
N SER A 14 -35.25 -31.11 -5.48
CA SER A 14 -36.10 -29.91 -5.60
C SER A 14 -35.36 -28.83 -6.34
N GLY A 15 -35.69 -28.65 -7.54
CA GLY A 15 -35.58 -27.58 -8.58
C GLY A 15 -34.63 -26.40 -8.49
N GLY A 16 -33.56 -26.40 -7.68
CA GLY A 16 -32.56 -25.34 -7.64
C GLY A 16 -31.19 -25.95 -7.85
N HIS A 17 -30.43 -25.51 -8.86
CA HIS A 17 -29.05 -25.95 -9.07
C HIS A 17 -28.16 -25.49 -7.92
N GLU A 18 -27.71 -26.42 -7.07
CA GLU A 18 -26.66 -26.18 -6.08
C GLU A 18 -25.30 -26.23 -6.79
N ALA A 19 -24.48 -25.20 -6.61
CA ALA A 19 -23.12 -25.15 -7.13
C ALA A 19 -22.11 -25.07 -5.97
N ILE A 20 -20.95 -25.72 -6.13
CA ILE A 20 -19.81 -25.50 -5.22
C ILE A 20 -18.95 -24.41 -5.85
N VAL A 21 -18.73 -23.33 -5.09
CA VAL A 21 -17.96 -22.15 -5.50
C VAL A 21 -16.82 -21.96 -4.53
N GLU A 22 -15.64 -21.64 -5.06
CA GLU A 22 -14.46 -21.27 -4.28
C GLU A 22 -14.24 -19.76 -4.37
N GLY A 23 -13.88 -19.14 -3.24
CA GLY A 23 -13.59 -17.71 -3.17
C GLY A 23 -13.05 -17.29 -1.80
N VAL A 24 -12.80 -16.01 -1.64
CA VAL A 24 -12.30 -15.42 -0.41
C VAL A 24 -13.47 -14.95 0.46
N ILE A 25 -13.42 -15.27 1.75
CA ILE A 25 -14.46 -14.89 2.70
C ILE A 25 -14.18 -13.51 3.30
N GLN A 26 -15.18 -12.64 3.28
CA GLN A 26 -15.21 -11.39 4.04
C GLN A 26 -16.17 -11.56 5.22
N HIS A 27 -15.62 -11.64 6.44
CA HIS A 27 -16.36 -12.00 7.63
C HIS A 27 -16.89 -10.77 8.38
N HIS A 28 -18.20 -10.74 8.66
CA HIS A 28 -18.91 -9.67 9.38
C HIS A 28 -19.50 -10.12 10.73
N GLY A 29 -18.92 -11.13 11.34
CA GLY A 29 -19.32 -11.66 12.64
C GLY A 29 -20.41 -12.72 12.53
N THR A 30 -21.68 -12.35 12.43
CA THR A 30 -22.82 -13.28 12.33
C THR A 30 -23.14 -13.72 10.91
N PHE A 31 -22.51 -13.11 9.92
CA PHE A 31 -22.61 -13.43 8.50
C PHE A 31 -21.28 -13.09 7.79
N ALA A 32 -21.14 -13.54 6.56
CA ALA A 32 -20.00 -13.22 5.71
C ALA A 32 -20.45 -13.07 4.25
N PHE A 33 -19.57 -12.52 3.42
CA PHE A 33 -19.68 -12.59 1.96
C PHE A 33 -18.54 -13.43 1.40
N LEU A 34 -18.87 -14.35 0.50
CA LEU A 34 -17.89 -14.97 -0.38
C LEU A 34 -17.75 -14.08 -1.59
N LEU A 35 -16.59 -13.42 -1.69
CA LEU A 35 -16.31 -12.46 -2.75
C LEU A 35 -16.16 -13.17 -4.09
N SER A 36 -16.83 -12.64 -5.12
CA SER A 36 -16.70 -13.15 -6.47
C SER A 36 -15.35 -12.77 -7.07
N GLU A 37 -14.60 -13.76 -7.57
CA GLU A 37 -13.36 -13.52 -8.34
C GLU A 37 -13.64 -13.19 -9.81
N LYS A 38 -14.90 -13.27 -10.25
CA LYS A 38 -15.32 -12.90 -11.60
C LYS A 38 -15.67 -11.43 -11.67
N GLU A 39 -15.15 -10.74 -12.65
CA GLU A 39 -15.52 -9.36 -12.96
C GLU A 39 -17.03 -9.26 -13.21
N GLY A 40 -17.76 -8.46 -12.40
CA GLY A 40 -19.21 -8.34 -12.44
C GLY A 40 -19.99 -9.51 -11.81
N GLY A 41 -19.32 -10.47 -11.18
CA GLY A 41 -19.96 -11.55 -10.44
C GLY A 41 -20.60 -11.03 -9.15
N ALA A 42 -21.76 -11.59 -8.77
CA ALA A 42 -22.41 -11.27 -7.50
C ALA A 42 -21.72 -12.00 -6.34
N ASP A 43 -21.47 -11.28 -5.25
CA ASP A 43 -21.00 -11.87 -3.99
C ASP A 43 -22.09 -12.78 -3.39
N VAL A 44 -21.64 -13.87 -2.74
CA VAL A 44 -22.54 -14.83 -2.13
C VAL A 44 -22.69 -14.52 -0.65
N PHE A 45 -23.92 -14.37 -0.18
CA PHE A 45 -24.23 -14.19 1.23
C PHE A 45 -24.06 -15.49 1.98
N ILE A 46 -23.20 -15.53 2.99
CA ILE A 46 -22.88 -16.71 3.80
C ILE A 46 -23.41 -16.51 5.22
N ARG A 47 -24.21 -17.48 5.69
CA ARG A 47 -24.71 -17.53 7.06
C ARG A 47 -24.92 -18.98 7.52
N GLY A 48 -25.02 -19.17 8.82
CA GLY A 48 -25.37 -20.49 9.41
C GLY A 48 -24.17 -21.42 9.54
N ARG A 49 -24.37 -22.70 9.22
CA ARG A 49 -23.37 -23.74 9.43
C ARG A 49 -22.09 -23.47 8.63
N GLY A 50 -20.94 -23.68 9.27
CA GLY A 50 -19.64 -23.53 8.67
C GLY A 50 -19.07 -22.10 8.70
N LEU A 51 -19.86 -21.09 9.10
CA LEU A 51 -19.33 -19.72 9.25
C LEU A 51 -18.25 -19.64 10.33
N ASP A 52 -18.35 -20.47 11.35
CA ASP A 52 -17.40 -20.63 12.45
C ASP A 52 -16.10 -21.37 12.04
N LEU A 53 -16.09 -22.03 10.88
CA LEU A 53 -14.90 -22.71 10.34
C LEU A 53 -13.89 -21.74 9.73
N ALA A 54 -14.36 -20.62 9.18
CA ALA A 54 -13.56 -19.67 8.43
C ALA A 54 -13.30 -18.37 9.20
N MET A 55 -12.15 -17.81 8.95
CA MET A 55 -11.76 -16.47 9.40
C MET A 55 -11.75 -15.50 8.23
N ASP A 56 -11.79 -14.20 8.55
CA ASP A 56 -11.72 -13.14 7.54
C ASP A 56 -10.48 -13.27 6.65
N GLY A 57 -10.71 -13.28 5.33
CA GLY A 57 -9.68 -13.47 4.31
C GLY A 57 -9.39 -14.93 3.95
N ASP A 58 -9.94 -15.93 4.65
CA ASP A 58 -9.73 -17.34 4.29
C ASP A 58 -10.31 -17.65 2.91
N ARG A 59 -9.63 -18.49 2.15
CA ARG A 59 -10.13 -19.07 0.92
C ARG A 59 -10.93 -20.33 1.26
N VAL A 60 -12.20 -20.34 0.86
CA VAL A 60 -13.14 -21.39 1.25
C VAL A 60 -13.86 -21.97 0.04
N GLN A 61 -14.34 -23.20 0.19
CA GLN A 61 -15.37 -23.75 -0.67
C GLN A 61 -16.74 -23.61 0.00
N ALA A 62 -17.70 -23.07 -0.71
CA ALA A 62 -19.06 -22.90 -0.25
C ALA A 62 -20.05 -23.57 -1.20
N ARG A 63 -21.10 -24.15 -0.64
CA ARG A 63 -22.27 -24.62 -1.37
C ARG A 63 -23.22 -23.44 -1.53
N VAL A 64 -23.52 -23.07 -2.77
CA VAL A 64 -24.27 -21.87 -3.15
C VAL A 64 -25.59 -22.25 -3.80
N ARG A 65 -26.65 -21.53 -3.44
CA ARG A 65 -27.99 -21.65 -4.03
C ARG A 65 -28.62 -20.27 -4.20
N PRO A 66 -29.45 -20.06 -5.22
CA PRO A 66 -30.24 -18.84 -5.34
C PRO A 66 -31.36 -18.82 -4.28
N GLU A 67 -31.52 -17.71 -3.61
CA GLU A 67 -32.70 -17.45 -2.76
C GLU A 67 -33.90 -16.97 -3.60
N LYS A 68 -35.12 -17.01 -3.02
CA LYS A 68 -36.37 -16.51 -3.66
C LYS A 68 -36.25 -15.04 -4.08
N THR A 69 -35.39 -14.29 -3.49
CA THR A 69 -35.11 -12.86 -3.77
C THR A 69 -34.16 -12.65 -4.98
N GLY A 70 -33.66 -13.71 -5.60
CA GLY A 70 -32.66 -13.65 -6.66
C GLY A 70 -31.22 -13.44 -6.15
N ARG A 71 -31.01 -13.31 -4.83
CA ARG A 71 -29.66 -13.23 -4.23
C ARG A 71 -29.07 -14.63 -4.11
N LEU A 72 -27.72 -14.71 -4.24
CA LEU A 72 -27.00 -15.93 -3.97
C LEU A 72 -26.71 -16.05 -2.47
N ALA A 73 -27.07 -17.19 -1.88
CA ALA A 73 -26.73 -17.54 -0.51
C ALA A 73 -26.00 -18.87 -0.46
N GLY A 74 -25.16 -19.07 0.56
CA GLY A 74 -24.35 -20.29 0.66
C GLY A 74 -23.95 -20.65 2.10
N GLU A 75 -23.39 -21.84 2.21
CA GLU A 75 -22.80 -22.37 3.45
C GLU A 75 -21.36 -22.82 3.17
N ILE A 76 -20.44 -22.55 4.09
CA ILE A 76 -19.03 -22.98 3.96
C ILE A 76 -18.97 -24.50 4.16
N ILE A 77 -18.35 -25.19 3.22
CA ILE A 77 -18.08 -26.62 3.27
C ILE A 77 -16.73 -26.89 3.90
N SER A 78 -15.70 -26.18 3.45
CA SER A 78 -14.33 -26.35 3.89
C SER A 78 -13.49 -25.10 3.66
N VAL A 79 -12.40 -24.98 4.44
CA VAL A 79 -11.38 -23.97 4.22
C VAL A 79 -10.27 -24.56 3.38
N VAL A 80 -10.05 -23.99 2.19
CA VAL A 80 -9.04 -24.44 1.24
C VAL A 80 -7.66 -23.93 1.62
N LYS A 81 -7.60 -22.64 2.03
CA LYS A 81 -6.36 -21.98 2.43
C LYS A 81 -6.64 -20.94 3.51
N ARG A 82 -5.88 -21.01 4.58
CA ARG A 82 -5.92 -19.99 5.64
C ARG A 82 -5.22 -18.72 5.16
N ALA A 83 -5.88 -17.58 5.37
CA ALA A 83 -5.28 -16.28 5.08
C ALA A 83 -4.13 -15.96 6.04
N ARG A 84 -4.25 -16.42 7.28
CA ARG A 84 -3.32 -16.11 8.38
C ARG A 84 -3.09 -17.34 9.25
N THR A 85 -1.90 -17.40 9.86
CA THR A 85 -1.55 -18.43 10.84
C THR A 85 -1.53 -17.87 12.26
N THR A 86 -1.78 -16.58 12.42
CA THR A 86 -1.75 -15.87 13.70
C THR A 86 -3.05 -15.10 13.93
N MET A 87 -3.37 -14.87 15.19
CA MET A 87 -4.43 -13.98 15.65
C MET A 87 -3.85 -12.88 16.52
N VAL A 88 -4.36 -11.66 16.37
CA VAL A 88 -4.00 -10.51 17.22
C VAL A 88 -5.23 -10.09 18.04
N GLY A 89 -5.02 -9.82 19.30
CA GLY A 89 -6.11 -9.42 20.19
C GLY A 89 -5.60 -9.06 21.58
N VAL A 90 -6.53 -8.81 22.48
CA VAL A 90 -6.24 -8.47 23.88
C VAL A 90 -6.20 -9.74 24.73
N LEU A 91 -5.11 -9.95 25.47
CA LEU A 91 -4.97 -11.02 26.45
C LEU A 91 -5.86 -10.73 27.67
N ARG A 92 -6.60 -11.71 28.10
CA ARG A 92 -7.38 -11.67 29.33
C ARG A 92 -7.31 -12.98 30.09
N GLN A 93 -7.29 -12.89 31.40
CA GLN A 93 -7.43 -14.03 32.26
C GLN A 93 -8.91 -14.34 32.47
N VAL A 94 -9.33 -15.55 32.10
CA VAL A 94 -10.70 -16.02 32.27
C VAL A 94 -10.65 -17.20 33.24
N LYS A 95 -11.12 -17.03 34.47
CA LYS A 95 -10.88 -17.98 35.60
C LYS A 95 -9.37 -18.21 35.76
N ASN A 96 -8.90 -19.45 35.63
CA ASN A 96 -7.48 -19.82 35.74
C ASN A 96 -6.80 -20.07 34.40
N THR A 97 -7.37 -19.61 33.29
CA THR A 97 -6.84 -19.79 31.93
C THR A 97 -6.73 -18.45 31.20
N TRP A 98 -5.80 -18.38 30.26
CA TRP A 98 -5.66 -17.22 29.40
C TRP A 98 -6.47 -17.38 28.12
N ALA A 99 -7.06 -16.28 27.63
CA ALA A 99 -7.73 -16.22 26.35
C ALA A 99 -7.33 -14.94 25.62
N LEU A 100 -7.21 -15.02 24.28
CA LEU A 100 -7.01 -13.89 23.40
C LEU A 100 -8.37 -13.45 22.83
N PHE A 101 -8.74 -12.21 23.08
CA PHE A 101 -9.96 -11.59 22.57
C PHE A 101 -9.63 -10.79 21.31
N PRO A 102 -10.03 -11.23 20.10
CA PRO A 102 -9.79 -10.49 18.87
C PRO A 102 -10.36 -9.08 18.94
N GLU A 103 -9.65 -8.11 18.43
CA GLU A 103 -10.06 -6.71 18.47
C GLU A 103 -11.21 -6.41 17.49
N LYS A 104 -11.18 -7.04 16.33
CA LYS A 104 -12.17 -6.84 15.26
C LYS A 104 -13.05 -8.06 15.08
N GLY A 105 -14.35 -7.75 14.85
CA GLY A 105 -15.36 -8.75 14.54
C GLY A 105 -15.90 -9.44 15.79
N ASN A 106 -16.98 -10.19 15.60
CA ASN A 106 -17.56 -11.06 16.60
C ASN A 106 -16.86 -12.43 16.64
N ALA A 107 -15.58 -12.50 16.25
CA ALA A 107 -14.85 -13.73 16.31
C ALA A 107 -14.73 -14.20 17.78
N PRO A 108 -14.99 -15.47 18.08
CA PRO A 108 -14.92 -15.98 19.44
C PRO A 108 -13.48 -15.87 19.97
N PRO A 109 -13.32 -15.68 21.30
CA PRO A 109 -12.00 -15.67 21.91
C PRO A 109 -11.24 -16.97 21.64
N ALA A 110 -9.94 -16.86 21.39
CA ALA A 110 -9.05 -18.01 21.23
C ALA A 110 -8.48 -18.46 22.57
N ALA A 111 -8.45 -19.76 22.82
CA ALA A 111 -7.84 -20.30 24.03
C ALA A 111 -6.31 -20.26 23.92
N VAL A 112 -5.64 -19.69 24.92
CA VAL A 112 -4.18 -19.71 25.02
C VAL A 112 -3.74 -21.00 25.68
N THR A 113 -2.99 -21.83 24.96
CA THR A 113 -2.49 -23.13 25.44
C THR A 113 -1.07 -23.04 26.01
N GLY A 114 -0.39 -21.91 25.82
CA GLY A 114 0.95 -21.67 26.33
C GLY A 114 1.51 -20.33 25.82
N PHE A 115 2.72 -20.05 26.24
CA PHE A 115 3.51 -18.87 25.87
C PHE A 115 4.84 -19.33 25.28
N ALA A 116 5.33 -18.63 24.27
CA ALA A 116 6.66 -18.88 23.74
C ALA A 116 7.74 -18.58 24.80
N PRO A 117 8.95 -19.14 24.70
CA PRO A 117 10.03 -18.87 25.64
C PRO A 117 10.26 -17.36 25.81
N ARG A 118 10.47 -16.91 27.05
CA ARG A 118 10.67 -15.51 27.45
C ARG A 118 9.46 -14.57 27.28
N ILE A 119 8.29 -15.07 26.91
CA ILE A 119 7.05 -14.29 26.87
C ILE A 119 6.34 -14.41 28.21
N SER A 120 6.16 -13.27 28.89
CA SER A 120 5.36 -13.16 30.11
C SER A 120 3.98 -12.60 29.78
N PRO A 121 2.90 -13.21 30.25
CA PRO A 121 1.56 -12.68 30.02
C PRO A 121 1.34 -11.37 30.82
N VAL A 122 0.75 -10.39 30.16
CA VAL A 122 0.30 -9.14 30.78
C VAL A 122 -1.18 -8.99 30.47
N GLU A 123 -2.03 -8.98 31.50
CA GLU A 123 -3.47 -8.85 31.32
C GLU A 123 -3.83 -7.48 30.74
N GLY A 124 -4.72 -7.48 29.76
CA GLY A 124 -5.14 -6.28 29.06
C GLY A 124 -4.26 -5.87 27.89
N SER A 125 -3.09 -6.48 27.70
CA SER A 125 -2.17 -6.14 26.61
C SER A 125 -2.58 -6.75 25.27
N PHE A 126 -2.23 -6.08 24.18
CA PHE A 126 -2.22 -6.70 22.85
C PHE A 126 -1.19 -7.82 22.78
N ALA A 127 -1.57 -8.89 22.12
CA ALA A 127 -0.70 -10.03 21.88
C ALA A 127 -0.97 -10.71 20.55
N VAL A 128 0.04 -11.44 20.07
CA VAL A 128 -0.01 -12.28 18.88
C VAL A 128 -0.08 -13.74 19.34
N LEU A 129 -1.07 -14.47 18.85
CA LEU A 129 -1.26 -15.89 19.11
C LEU A 129 -1.03 -16.66 17.80
N ALA A 130 -0.03 -17.56 17.79
CA ALA A 130 0.15 -18.53 16.72
C ALA A 130 -0.91 -19.64 16.87
N VAL A 131 -1.80 -19.76 15.89
CA VAL A 131 -2.90 -20.71 15.91
C VAL A 131 -2.37 -22.13 15.70
N LYS A 132 -2.62 -23.02 16.67
CA LYS A 132 -2.27 -24.44 16.61
C LYS A 132 -3.47 -25.31 16.26
N ARG A 133 -4.66 -24.90 16.67
CA ARG A 133 -5.92 -25.55 16.30
C ARG A 133 -6.93 -24.47 15.86
N TRP A 134 -7.50 -24.68 14.70
CA TRP A 134 -8.51 -23.81 14.11
C TRP A 134 -9.91 -24.11 14.66
N PRO A 135 -10.86 -23.18 14.55
CA PRO A 135 -12.23 -23.43 14.93
C PRO A 135 -12.81 -24.63 14.18
N GLU A 136 -13.44 -25.55 14.89
CA GLU A 136 -14.07 -26.73 14.33
C GLU A 136 -15.15 -27.25 15.28
N GLY A 137 -16.35 -27.60 14.73
CA GLY A 137 -17.40 -28.25 15.51
C GLY A 137 -17.88 -27.49 16.75
N GLY A 138 -17.90 -26.16 16.70
CA GLY A 138 -18.29 -25.29 17.82
C GLY A 138 -17.19 -25.06 18.86
N THR A 139 -15.97 -25.59 18.63
CA THR A 139 -14.79 -25.26 19.44
C THR A 139 -14.08 -24.04 18.83
N GLY A 140 -13.69 -23.05 19.67
CA GLY A 140 -12.93 -21.90 19.22
C GLY A 140 -11.48 -22.24 18.84
N ALA A 141 -10.78 -21.30 18.23
CA ALA A 141 -9.35 -21.42 17.96
C ALA A 141 -8.54 -21.59 19.24
N SER A 142 -7.38 -22.24 19.15
CA SER A 142 -6.42 -22.27 20.24
C SER A 142 -4.98 -22.22 19.75
N GLY A 143 -4.06 -21.73 20.59
CA GLY A 143 -2.68 -21.57 20.19
C GLY A 143 -1.75 -21.07 21.29
N ILE A 144 -0.55 -20.70 20.88
CA ILE A 144 0.54 -20.24 21.75
C ILE A 144 0.75 -18.75 21.50
N VAL A 145 0.83 -17.93 22.56
CA VAL A 145 1.21 -16.52 22.45
C VAL A 145 2.70 -16.42 22.15
N THR A 146 3.01 -15.76 21.04
CA THR A 146 4.38 -15.60 20.54
C THR A 146 4.94 -14.21 20.77
N GLU A 147 4.06 -13.20 20.99
CA GLU A 147 4.46 -11.82 21.17
C GLU A 147 3.46 -11.10 22.07
N VAL A 148 3.93 -10.20 22.94
CA VAL A 148 3.12 -9.24 23.71
C VAL A 148 3.51 -7.85 23.21
N LEU A 149 2.57 -7.09 22.64
CA LEU A 149 2.83 -5.83 21.95
C LEU A 149 2.74 -4.61 22.89
N GLY A 150 2.03 -4.71 24.01
CA GLY A 150 1.85 -3.63 24.95
C GLY A 150 0.40 -3.24 25.24
N ASP A 151 0.22 -2.10 25.92
CA ASP A 151 -1.10 -1.58 26.29
C ASP A 151 -1.87 -1.09 25.04
N PRO A 152 -3.14 -1.48 24.84
CA PRO A 152 -3.98 -0.98 23.75
C PRO A 152 -4.17 0.55 23.73
N GLY A 153 -3.91 1.24 24.82
CA GLY A 153 -3.91 2.70 24.87
C GLY A 153 -2.62 3.35 24.36
N ASP A 154 -1.57 2.56 24.14
CA ASP A 154 -0.31 3.02 23.59
C ASP A 154 -0.36 3.03 22.06
N ILE A 155 0.03 4.16 21.44
CA ILE A 155 0.04 4.33 19.98
C ILE A 155 0.97 3.32 19.31
N SER A 156 2.16 3.10 19.88
CA SER A 156 3.14 2.15 19.31
C SER A 156 2.58 0.73 19.30
N ALA A 157 2.06 0.25 20.44
CA ALA A 157 1.43 -1.07 20.53
C ALA A 157 0.24 -1.20 19.58
N ARG A 158 -0.49 -0.11 19.34
CA ARG A 158 -1.60 -0.06 18.40
C ARG A 158 -1.11 -0.20 16.95
N ILE A 159 -0.07 0.53 16.55
CA ILE A 159 0.55 0.43 15.23
C ILE A 159 1.10 -0.99 15.03
N ASP A 160 1.77 -1.55 16.05
CA ASP A 160 2.26 -2.94 16.00
C ASP A 160 1.12 -3.93 15.79
N SER A 161 -0.02 -3.76 16.46
CA SER A 161 -1.18 -4.62 16.24
C SER A 161 -1.68 -4.54 14.79
N ILE A 162 -1.68 -3.34 14.19
CA ILE A 162 -2.04 -3.12 12.78
C ILE A 162 -1.11 -3.88 11.85
N LEU A 163 0.19 -3.83 12.08
CA LEU A 163 1.20 -4.54 11.28
C LEU A 163 1.01 -6.05 11.39
N ARG A 164 0.89 -6.59 12.61
CA ARG A 164 0.75 -8.04 12.85
C ARG A 164 -0.54 -8.60 12.26
N VAL A 165 -1.65 -7.85 12.34
CA VAL A 165 -2.93 -8.23 11.69
C VAL A 165 -2.75 -8.39 10.16
N ARG A 166 -1.82 -7.67 9.54
CA ARG A 166 -1.54 -7.74 8.09
C ARG A 166 -0.38 -8.65 7.73
N GLY A 167 0.16 -9.39 8.71
CA GLY A 167 1.32 -10.24 8.52
C GLY A 167 2.58 -9.44 8.12
N ILE A 168 2.72 -8.22 8.64
CA ILE A 168 3.90 -7.38 8.48
C ILE A 168 4.75 -7.53 9.75
N ASN A 169 5.92 -8.13 9.60
CA ASN A 169 6.89 -8.33 10.67
C ASN A 169 8.08 -7.39 10.47
N GLU A 170 8.57 -6.78 11.55
CA GLU A 170 9.74 -5.91 11.50
C GLU A 170 11.04 -6.71 11.49
N ALA A 171 11.13 -7.72 12.37
CA ALA A 171 12.31 -8.56 12.49
C ALA A 171 12.55 -9.39 11.23
N PHE A 172 13.80 -9.49 10.85
CA PHE A 172 14.25 -10.39 9.79
C PHE A 172 14.65 -11.75 10.37
N PRO A 173 14.47 -12.86 9.62
CA PRO A 173 15.05 -14.15 9.96
C PRO A 173 16.57 -14.09 10.09
N ALA A 174 17.14 -14.85 11.02
CA ALA A 174 18.59 -14.85 11.25
C ALA A 174 19.40 -15.24 10.02
N GLU A 175 18.88 -16.16 9.23
CA GLU A 175 19.49 -16.62 7.98
C GLU A 175 19.54 -15.52 6.91
N ALA A 176 18.49 -14.69 6.82
CA ALA A 176 18.45 -13.55 5.90
C ALA A 176 19.43 -12.45 6.35
N LEU A 177 19.52 -12.17 7.66
CA LEU A 177 20.52 -11.25 8.21
C LEU A 177 21.93 -11.72 7.95
N ALA A 178 22.23 -13.01 8.21
CA ALA A 178 23.54 -13.58 7.96
C ALA A 178 23.97 -13.49 6.48
N GLN A 179 23.03 -13.69 5.54
CA GLN A 179 23.29 -13.51 4.11
C GLN A 179 23.52 -12.04 3.73
N ALA A 180 22.80 -11.10 4.33
CA ALA A 180 22.99 -9.68 4.11
C ALA A 180 24.37 -9.23 4.62
N ASP A 181 24.76 -9.67 5.81
CA ASP A 181 26.06 -9.34 6.42
C ASP A 181 27.24 -9.97 5.64
N ALA A 182 27.04 -11.16 5.06
CA ALA A 182 28.02 -11.81 4.19
C ALA A 182 28.31 -11.05 2.90
N CYS A 183 27.45 -10.10 2.49
CA CYS A 183 27.72 -9.21 1.36
C CYS A 183 28.84 -8.19 1.65
N GLY A 184 29.21 -8.02 2.92
CA GLY A 184 30.23 -7.05 3.36
C GLY A 184 29.66 -5.65 3.56
N SER A 185 30.51 -4.71 3.90
CA SER A 185 30.14 -3.30 4.16
C SER A 185 30.60 -2.32 3.08
N ARG A 186 31.47 -2.76 2.19
CA ARG A 186 32.06 -1.98 1.10
C ARG A 186 32.11 -2.79 -0.19
N LEU A 187 32.12 -2.07 -1.30
CA LEU A 187 32.28 -2.65 -2.63
C LEU A 187 33.79 -2.70 -2.97
N GLU A 188 34.27 -3.88 -3.33
CA GLU A 188 35.65 -4.09 -3.72
C GLU A 188 35.82 -4.05 -5.26
N PRO A 189 36.95 -3.54 -5.81
CA PRO A 189 37.14 -3.42 -7.26
C PRO A 189 36.94 -4.70 -8.06
N ALA A 190 37.22 -5.86 -7.47
CA ALA A 190 36.95 -7.15 -8.10
C ALA A 190 35.48 -7.42 -8.38
N GLN A 191 34.56 -6.81 -7.60
CA GLN A 191 33.11 -7.06 -7.68
C GLN A 191 32.44 -6.32 -8.85
N TRP A 192 33.07 -5.30 -9.43
CA TRP A 192 32.54 -4.61 -10.62
C TRP A 192 33.32 -4.84 -11.91
N ARG A 193 34.26 -5.80 -11.90
CA ARG A 193 34.99 -6.16 -13.11
C ARG A 193 34.03 -6.52 -14.25
N GLY A 194 34.19 -5.88 -15.41
CA GLY A 194 33.38 -6.06 -16.60
C GLY A 194 32.11 -5.18 -16.64
N ARG A 195 31.92 -4.31 -15.65
CA ARG A 195 30.90 -3.26 -15.69
C ARG A 195 31.45 -1.97 -16.31
N GLU A 196 30.57 -1.15 -16.88
CA GLU A 196 30.93 0.18 -17.37
C GLU A 196 31.11 1.14 -16.19
N GLU A 197 32.27 1.78 -16.11
CA GLU A 197 32.58 2.76 -15.08
C GLU A 197 32.13 4.14 -15.50
N LEU A 198 31.34 4.82 -14.65
CA LEU A 198 30.71 6.12 -14.93
C LEU A 198 31.18 7.19 -13.92
N PHE A 199 32.44 7.15 -13.53
CA PHE A 199 32.98 8.02 -12.48
C PHE A 199 33.15 9.49 -12.92
N ASP A 200 33.23 9.73 -14.22
CA ASP A 200 33.45 11.08 -14.80
C ASP A 200 32.11 11.82 -15.06
N LEU A 201 30.97 11.13 -14.99
CA LEU A 201 29.69 11.76 -15.17
C LEU A 201 29.24 12.51 -13.90
N PRO A 202 28.61 13.69 -14.03
CA PRO A 202 28.05 14.42 -12.91
C PRO A 202 26.72 13.77 -12.44
N ILE A 203 26.84 12.59 -11.86
CA ILE A 203 25.71 11.82 -11.34
C ILE A 203 25.31 12.36 -9.96
N VAL A 204 24.02 12.54 -9.72
CA VAL A 204 23.46 13.05 -8.46
C VAL A 204 22.25 12.21 -8.02
N THR A 205 22.02 12.15 -6.70
CA THR A 205 20.76 11.66 -6.13
C THR A 205 19.93 12.84 -5.65
N ILE A 206 18.59 12.73 -5.69
CA ILE A 206 17.64 13.78 -5.28
C ILE A 206 16.51 13.13 -4.51
N ASP A 207 16.50 13.31 -3.19
CA ASP A 207 15.62 12.58 -2.27
C ASP A 207 15.09 13.48 -1.15
N GLY A 208 14.16 12.96 -0.35
CA GLY A 208 13.73 13.61 0.89
C GLY A 208 14.86 13.72 1.90
N ALA A 209 14.79 14.72 2.78
CA ALA A 209 15.82 14.96 3.80
C ALA A 209 16.07 13.74 4.70
N ASP A 210 15.00 13.00 5.02
CA ASP A 210 15.01 11.85 5.94
C ASP A 210 15.38 10.51 5.26
N ALA A 211 15.51 10.48 3.91
CA ALA A 211 15.79 9.26 3.16
C ALA A 211 17.22 8.74 3.41
N LYS A 212 17.36 7.42 3.45
CA LYS A 212 18.64 6.70 3.59
C LYS A 212 18.85 5.64 2.49
N ASP A 213 17.78 5.19 1.88
CA ASP A 213 17.67 4.14 0.87
C ASP A 213 17.58 4.75 -0.54
N PHE A 214 18.71 5.31 -1.02
CA PHE A 214 18.76 5.97 -2.33
C PHE A 214 18.74 4.94 -3.45
N ASP A 215 17.57 4.66 -3.98
CA ASP A 215 17.34 3.70 -5.08
C ASP A 215 17.89 4.22 -6.42
N ASP A 216 17.80 5.53 -6.68
CA ASP A 216 18.03 6.13 -7.97
C ASP A 216 19.02 7.31 -7.95
N ALA A 217 19.80 7.39 -9.00
CA ALA A 217 20.65 8.53 -9.33
C ALA A 217 20.46 8.89 -10.80
N VAL A 218 20.69 10.16 -11.13
CA VAL A 218 20.44 10.69 -12.47
C VAL A 218 21.65 11.46 -13.00
N SER A 219 21.85 11.38 -14.32
CA SER A 219 22.81 12.19 -15.07
C SER A 219 22.18 12.77 -16.32
N LEU A 220 22.69 13.90 -16.79
CA LEU A 220 22.24 14.53 -18.02
C LEU A 220 23.42 15.07 -18.81
N GLU A 221 23.54 14.64 -20.07
CA GLU A 221 24.55 15.06 -21.02
C GLU A 221 23.88 15.81 -22.18
N ASP A 222 24.50 16.90 -22.63
CA ASP A 222 24.07 17.61 -23.84
C ASP A 222 24.75 16.98 -25.07
N LEU A 223 23.94 16.48 -26.01
CA LEU A 223 24.40 15.87 -27.26
C LEU A 223 24.47 16.87 -28.41
N GLY A 224 24.12 18.13 -28.15
CA GLY A 224 24.01 19.18 -29.15
C GLY A 224 22.71 19.15 -29.94
N GLY A 225 22.39 20.28 -30.60
CA GLY A 225 21.19 20.40 -31.41
C GLY A 225 19.87 20.29 -30.64
N GLY A 226 19.90 20.49 -29.32
CA GLY A 226 18.74 20.34 -28.43
C GLY A 226 18.42 18.88 -28.06
N ASN A 227 19.33 17.96 -28.36
CA ASN A 227 19.24 16.57 -27.95
C ASN A 227 19.98 16.37 -26.63
N LEU A 228 19.39 15.59 -25.72
CA LEU A 228 19.93 15.30 -24.40
C LEU A 228 20.05 13.79 -24.21
N ARG A 229 21.07 13.34 -23.47
CA ARG A 229 21.15 11.96 -22.97
C ARG A 229 20.83 11.97 -21.49
N LEU A 230 19.68 11.44 -21.14
CA LEU A 230 19.31 11.18 -19.76
C LEU A 230 19.85 9.80 -19.35
N GLY A 231 20.63 9.76 -18.29
CA GLY A 231 21.02 8.54 -17.58
C GLY A 231 20.19 8.40 -16.31
N VAL A 232 19.57 7.24 -16.13
CA VAL A 232 18.92 6.84 -14.88
C VAL A 232 19.63 5.59 -14.38
N HIS A 233 20.22 5.70 -13.19
CA HIS A 233 21.10 4.71 -12.60
C HIS A 233 20.43 4.16 -11.33
N ILE A 234 20.03 2.89 -11.37
CA ILE A 234 19.27 2.26 -10.28
C ILE A 234 20.14 1.26 -9.55
N ALA A 235 20.08 1.27 -8.23
CA ALA A 235 20.79 0.35 -7.36
C ALA A 235 20.65 -1.11 -7.81
N ASP A 236 21.75 -1.82 -8.08
CA ASP A 236 21.73 -3.21 -8.54
C ASP A 236 21.52 -4.19 -7.37
N VAL A 237 20.35 -4.13 -6.76
CA VAL A 237 19.92 -5.04 -5.68
C VAL A 237 20.00 -6.50 -6.12
N ALA A 238 19.75 -6.80 -7.40
CA ALA A 238 19.83 -8.15 -7.96
C ALA A 238 21.24 -8.74 -7.92
N ASN A 239 22.27 -7.90 -7.72
CA ASN A 239 23.62 -8.38 -7.50
C ASN A 239 23.78 -9.06 -6.14
N TYR A 240 23.09 -8.58 -5.13
CA TYR A 240 23.17 -9.04 -3.74
C TYR A 240 22.09 -10.07 -3.43
N VAL A 241 20.85 -9.83 -3.83
CA VAL A 241 19.70 -10.68 -3.57
C VAL A 241 19.57 -11.72 -4.68
N LYS A 242 20.19 -12.89 -4.48
CA LYS A 242 20.20 -13.98 -5.48
C LYS A 242 18.89 -14.75 -5.47
N PRO A 243 18.34 -15.16 -6.63
CA PRO A 243 17.12 -15.94 -6.70
C PRO A 243 17.17 -17.20 -5.83
N GLY A 244 16.16 -17.40 -4.99
CA GLY A 244 16.00 -18.57 -4.11
C GLY A 244 16.83 -18.57 -2.83
N SER A 245 17.65 -17.53 -2.58
CA SER A 245 18.37 -17.34 -1.30
C SER A 245 17.38 -17.04 -0.16
N GLU A 246 17.80 -17.17 1.10
CA GLU A 246 16.95 -16.82 2.24
C GLU A 246 16.60 -15.32 2.24
N LEU A 247 17.55 -14.49 1.83
CA LEU A 247 17.34 -13.06 1.63
C LEU A 247 16.29 -12.77 0.53
N ASP A 248 16.29 -13.55 -0.56
CA ASP A 248 15.29 -13.44 -1.64
C ASP A 248 13.89 -13.92 -1.17
N LYS A 249 13.84 -15.00 -0.42
CA LYS A 249 12.58 -15.51 0.15
C LYS A 249 11.95 -14.49 1.09
N GLU A 250 12.74 -13.85 1.94
CA GLU A 250 12.27 -12.80 2.86
C GLU A 250 11.85 -11.54 2.10
N ALA A 251 12.64 -11.08 1.11
CA ALA A 251 12.29 -9.95 0.27
C ALA A 251 10.98 -10.19 -0.50
N TYR A 252 10.76 -11.43 -1.00
CA TYR A 252 9.50 -11.83 -1.61
C TYR A 252 8.35 -11.85 -0.61
N ALA A 253 8.53 -12.42 0.57
CA ALA A 253 7.49 -12.48 1.59
C ALA A 253 7.01 -11.08 2.00
N ARG A 254 7.92 -10.11 2.14
CA ARG A 254 7.60 -8.70 2.40
C ARG A 254 7.02 -8.00 1.17
N ALA A 255 7.60 -8.24 0.01
CA ALA A 255 7.31 -7.68 -1.32
C ALA A 255 7.43 -6.15 -1.44
N THR A 256 7.28 -5.41 -0.36
CA THR A 256 7.46 -3.95 -0.32
C THR A 256 7.87 -3.47 1.07
N SER A 257 8.61 -2.37 1.14
CA SER A 257 8.79 -1.62 2.39
C SER A 257 7.48 -0.94 2.79
N VAL A 258 7.30 -0.68 4.09
CA VAL A 258 6.12 -0.01 4.67
C VAL A 258 6.57 1.25 5.40
N TYR A 259 6.01 2.39 5.01
CA TYR A 259 6.40 3.71 5.53
C TYR A 259 5.37 4.22 6.53
N LEU A 260 5.65 4.00 7.82
CA LEU A 260 4.80 4.46 8.91
C LEU A 260 5.19 5.89 9.32
N PRO A 261 4.32 6.63 9.99
CA PRO A 261 4.64 7.98 10.44
C PRO A 261 5.82 8.06 11.43
N ASP A 262 6.07 6.99 12.19
CA ASP A 262 7.10 6.89 13.23
C ASP A 262 8.34 6.11 12.80
N ARG A 263 8.23 5.20 11.83
CA ARG A 263 9.33 4.33 11.38
C ARG A 263 9.10 3.72 10.01
N VAL A 264 10.12 3.10 9.46
CA VAL A 264 10.05 2.31 8.23
C VAL A 264 10.25 0.82 8.54
N VAL A 265 9.39 -0.04 8.00
CA VAL A 265 9.61 -1.49 7.97
C VAL A 265 10.17 -1.85 6.59
N PRO A 266 11.48 -2.06 6.45
CA PRO A 266 12.12 -2.20 5.16
C PRO A 266 11.91 -3.59 4.55
N MET A 267 11.95 -3.66 3.20
CA MET A 267 11.93 -4.93 2.46
C MET A 267 13.24 -5.71 2.62
N LEU A 268 14.36 -5.02 2.73
CA LEU A 268 15.69 -5.59 2.87
C LEU A 268 16.34 -5.16 4.20
N PRO A 269 17.25 -5.96 4.79
CA PRO A 269 18.01 -5.54 5.97
C PRO A 269 18.75 -4.21 5.75
N HIS A 270 18.88 -3.41 6.81
CA HIS A 270 19.51 -2.09 6.76
C HIS A 270 20.97 -2.09 6.28
N SER A 271 21.72 -3.19 6.50
CA SER A 271 23.07 -3.37 5.95
C SER A 271 23.10 -3.32 4.41
N LEU A 272 21.99 -3.65 3.75
CA LEU A 272 21.81 -3.52 2.31
C LEU A 272 21.05 -2.26 1.94
N SER A 273 19.85 -2.02 2.50
CA SER A 273 18.97 -0.93 2.08
C SER A 273 19.60 0.45 2.29
N ASP A 274 20.26 0.67 3.43
CA ASP A 274 20.78 1.97 3.83
C ASP A 274 22.28 2.13 3.52
N ASN A 275 22.96 1.02 3.10
CA ASN A 275 24.39 1.01 2.85
C ASN A 275 24.75 0.49 1.45
N LEU A 276 24.96 -0.84 1.28
CA LEU A 276 25.54 -1.39 0.04
C LEU A 276 24.72 -1.13 -1.21
N CYS A 277 23.39 -1.17 -1.10
CA CYS A 277 22.51 -0.86 -2.21
C CYS A 277 22.28 0.65 -2.36
N SER A 278 22.23 1.40 -1.26
CA SER A 278 21.96 2.84 -1.30
C SER A 278 23.05 3.61 -2.06
N LEU A 279 22.65 4.45 -3.01
CA LEU A 279 23.54 5.24 -3.88
C LEU A 279 24.10 6.45 -3.15
N VAL A 280 24.70 6.21 -1.97
CA VAL A 280 25.30 7.26 -1.13
C VAL A 280 26.39 8.03 -1.87
N PRO A 281 26.56 9.34 -1.62
CA PRO A 281 27.50 10.15 -2.36
C PRO A 281 28.96 9.76 -2.09
N ARG A 282 29.79 9.92 -3.11
CA ARG A 282 31.26 9.71 -3.08
C ARG A 282 31.71 8.28 -2.77
N GLN A 283 30.82 7.31 -2.94
CA GLN A 283 31.14 5.87 -2.82
C GLN A 283 30.76 5.15 -4.11
N GLU A 284 31.56 4.14 -4.45
CA GLU A 284 31.26 3.26 -5.57
C GLU A 284 30.02 2.43 -5.26
N ARG A 285 29.09 2.38 -6.23
CA ARG A 285 27.86 1.59 -6.12
C ARG A 285 27.55 0.90 -7.43
N LEU A 286 27.12 -0.36 -7.32
CA LEU A 286 26.66 -1.12 -8.49
C LEU A 286 25.29 -0.64 -8.91
N THR A 287 25.13 -0.42 -10.21
CA THR A 287 23.85 0.02 -10.77
C THR A 287 23.50 -0.76 -12.03
N VAL A 288 22.21 -0.79 -12.33
CA VAL A 288 21.66 -1.09 -13.65
C VAL A 288 21.21 0.25 -14.24
N SER A 289 21.82 0.67 -15.31
CA SER A 289 21.61 2.00 -15.90
C SER A 289 20.81 1.95 -17.18
N VAL A 290 19.93 2.93 -17.34
CA VAL A 290 19.15 3.18 -18.56
C VAL A 290 19.58 4.52 -19.13
N PHE A 291 20.15 4.50 -20.32
CA PHE A 291 20.48 5.71 -21.08
C PHE A 291 19.42 5.96 -22.15
N MET A 292 18.88 7.15 -22.20
CA MET A 292 17.84 7.56 -23.13
C MET A 292 18.26 8.84 -23.85
N ASN A 293 18.43 8.76 -25.17
CA ASN A 293 18.61 9.97 -25.97
C ASN A 293 17.22 10.57 -26.23
N VAL A 294 17.04 11.80 -25.80
CA VAL A 294 15.77 12.54 -25.85
C VAL A 294 15.94 13.73 -26.77
N ASP A 295 15.08 13.88 -27.77
CA ASP A 295 15.07 15.03 -28.65
C ASP A 295 14.46 16.27 -28.02
N LYS A 296 14.56 17.43 -28.69
CA LYS A 296 14.00 18.71 -28.25
C LYS A 296 12.47 18.70 -28.00
N HIS A 297 11.77 17.64 -28.44
CA HIS A 297 10.32 17.47 -28.26
C HIS A 297 10.01 16.42 -27.16
N GLY A 298 11.02 15.94 -26.43
CA GLY A 298 10.86 14.95 -25.39
C GLY A 298 10.66 13.51 -25.89
N LYS A 299 10.90 13.23 -27.20
CA LYS A 299 10.78 11.87 -27.74
C LYS A 299 12.09 11.12 -27.51
N VAL A 300 12.00 9.91 -26.93
CA VAL A 300 13.14 8.99 -26.82
C VAL A 300 13.45 8.44 -28.20
N THR A 301 14.64 8.73 -28.70
CA THR A 301 15.13 8.31 -30.02
C THR A 301 16.03 7.08 -29.96
N LYS A 302 16.74 6.88 -28.85
CA LYS A 302 17.60 5.72 -28.60
C LYS A 302 17.55 5.33 -27.13
N ARG A 303 17.61 4.03 -26.84
CA ARG A 303 17.71 3.46 -25.50
C ARG A 303 18.90 2.54 -25.43
N ARG A 304 19.53 2.46 -24.28
CA ARG A 304 20.59 1.51 -23.96
C ARG A 304 20.51 1.13 -22.49
N LEU A 305 20.58 -0.15 -22.21
CA LEU A 305 20.69 -0.72 -20.88
C LEU A 305 22.14 -1.17 -20.64
N ALA A 306 22.64 -1.02 -19.42
CA ALA A 306 23.98 -1.49 -19.05
C ALA A 306 24.07 -1.82 -17.56
N GLU A 307 24.93 -2.79 -17.22
CA GLU A 307 25.42 -2.95 -15.84
C GLU A 307 26.60 -2.00 -15.65
N THR A 308 26.47 -1.13 -14.66
CA THR A 308 27.42 -0.02 -14.45
C THR A 308 27.91 0.02 -13.00
N VAL A 309 28.95 0.79 -12.76
CA VAL A 309 29.36 1.26 -11.44
C VAL A 309 29.42 2.77 -11.48
N ILE A 310 28.82 3.40 -10.49
CA ILE A 310 28.76 4.86 -10.37
C ILE A 310 29.44 5.33 -9.09
N ARG A 311 29.79 6.61 -9.07
CA ARG A 311 30.12 7.36 -7.87
C ARG A 311 29.31 8.65 -7.89
N SER A 312 28.22 8.71 -7.11
CA SER A 312 27.39 9.91 -7.01
C SER A 312 28.22 11.08 -6.50
N SER A 313 28.20 12.20 -7.21
CA SER A 313 28.98 13.39 -6.87
C SER A 313 28.39 14.15 -5.68
N ARG A 314 27.06 14.15 -5.56
CA ARG A 314 26.30 14.82 -4.50
C ARG A 314 24.91 14.20 -4.31
N ARG A 315 24.49 14.14 -3.04
CA ARG A 315 23.07 14.00 -2.67
C ARG A 315 22.45 15.39 -2.55
N PHE A 316 21.31 15.60 -3.18
CA PHE A 316 20.46 16.76 -3.00
C PHE A 316 19.18 16.40 -2.25
N THR A 317 18.63 17.37 -1.52
CA THR A 317 17.22 17.30 -1.10
C THR A 317 16.33 17.92 -2.19
N TYR A 318 15.02 17.60 -2.15
CA TYR A 318 14.06 18.21 -3.07
C TYR A 318 14.01 19.72 -2.91
N GLU A 319 14.18 20.25 -1.71
CA GLU A 319 14.19 21.68 -1.39
C GLU A 319 15.43 22.38 -1.97
N GLU A 320 16.61 21.75 -1.88
CA GLU A 320 17.84 22.28 -2.50
C GLU A 320 17.70 22.36 -4.02
N VAL A 321 17.18 21.28 -4.65
CA VAL A 321 16.94 21.29 -6.10
C VAL A 321 15.91 22.35 -6.48
N GLN A 322 14.83 22.51 -5.71
CA GLN A 322 13.85 23.57 -5.96
C GLN A 322 14.50 24.96 -5.90
N THR A 323 15.35 25.22 -4.88
CA THR A 323 16.10 26.46 -4.76
C THR A 323 16.94 26.75 -6.00
N LEU A 324 17.65 25.74 -6.54
CA LEU A 324 18.44 25.89 -7.78
C LEU A 324 17.57 26.14 -9.01
N LEU A 325 16.40 25.51 -9.10
CA LEU A 325 15.45 25.70 -10.21
C LEU A 325 14.80 27.08 -10.20
N ASP A 326 14.62 27.67 -9.01
CA ASP A 326 14.08 29.01 -8.81
C ASP A 326 15.16 30.11 -8.97
N GLY A 327 16.41 29.73 -9.30
CA GLY A 327 17.52 30.65 -9.50
C GLY A 327 18.27 31.05 -8.24
N GLY A 328 17.96 30.43 -7.11
CA GLY A 328 18.69 30.61 -5.86
C GLY A 328 20.04 29.89 -5.84
N LYS A 329 20.77 30.03 -4.73
CA LYS A 329 22.08 29.39 -4.51
C LYS A 329 22.00 28.36 -3.39
N VAL A 330 22.66 27.24 -3.59
CA VAL A 330 22.85 26.17 -2.58
C VAL A 330 24.35 26.06 -2.32
N PRO A 331 24.79 26.02 -1.07
CA PRO A 331 26.20 25.90 -0.72
C PRO A 331 26.82 24.60 -1.23
N ASP A 332 28.13 24.64 -1.51
CA ASP A 332 28.98 23.47 -1.83
C ASP A 332 28.48 22.61 -3.00
N VAL A 333 27.81 23.21 -3.97
CA VAL A 333 27.38 22.53 -5.20
C VAL A 333 28.46 22.61 -6.26
N PRO A 334 28.95 21.47 -6.78
CA PRO A 334 29.85 21.46 -7.93
C PRO A 334 29.18 22.12 -9.15
N LYS A 335 29.89 23.02 -9.86
CA LYS A 335 29.35 23.75 -11.02
C LYS A 335 28.70 22.83 -12.07
N ALA A 336 29.32 21.67 -12.32
CA ALA A 336 28.79 20.67 -13.25
C ALA A 336 27.44 20.10 -12.78
N ALA A 337 27.30 19.82 -11.48
CA ALA A 337 26.05 19.33 -10.90
C ALA A 337 24.94 20.40 -10.92
N GLU A 338 25.28 21.67 -10.63
CA GLU A 338 24.32 22.78 -10.72
C GLU A 338 23.81 22.97 -12.15
N ALA A 339 24.72 22.97 -13.14
CA ALA A 339 24.34 23.06 -14.55
C ALA A 339 23.48 21.89 -15.00
N ALA A 340 23.82 20.66 -14.57
CA ALA A 340 23.03 19.46 -14.85
C ALA A 340 21.60 19.59 -14.28
N VAL A 341 21.44 19.98 -13.01
CA VAL A 341 20.14 20.14 -12.35
C VAL A 341 19.26 21.19 -13.08
N LYS A 342 19.83 22.33 -13.49
CA LYS A 342 19.10 23.36 -14.25
C LYS A 342 18.61 22.82 -15.60
N ASN A 343 19.43 22.04 -16.30
CA ASN A 343 19.04 21.42 -17.57
C ASN A 343 18.02 20.29 -17.35
N MET A 344 18.12 19.53 -16.28
CA MET A 344 17.13 18.55 -15.88
C MET A 344 15.77 19.18 -15.65
N GLY A 345 15.71 20.38 -15.04
CA GLY A 345 14.47 21.13 -14.85
C GLY A 345 13.80 21.52 -16.17
N ARG A 346 14.59 21.87 -17.22
CA ARG A 346 14.07 22.16 -18.57
C ARG A 346 13.54 20.89 -19.26
N LEU A 347 14.28 19.79 -19.16
CA LEU A 347 13.86 18.50 -19.70
C LEU A 347 12.56 18.03 -19.03
N THR A 348 12.41 18.23 -17.72
CA THR A 348 11.19 17.91 -16.97
C THR A 348 9.95 18.58 -17.58
N ASP A 349 10.03 19.87 -17.89
CA ASP A 349 8.91 20.62 -18.48
C ASP A 349 8.50 20.03 -19.84
N ILE A 350 9.49 19.65 -20.66
CA ILE A 350 9.25 19.04 -21.97
C ILE A 350 8.58 17.65 -21.83
N LEU A 351 9.10 16.82 -20.93
CA LEU A 351 8.57 15.46 -20.69
C LEU A 351 7.15 15.52 -20.13
N TYR A 352 6.91 16.38 -19.15
CA TYR A 352 5.59 16.60 -18.55
C TYR A 352 4.57 17.06 -19.61
N ALA A 353 4.89 18.08 -20.38
CA ALA A 353 4.00 18.58 -21.43
C ALA A 353 3.66 17.47 -22.45
N ARG A 354 4.65 16.66 -22.83
CA ARG A 354 4.45 15.53 -23.73
C ARG A 354 3.56 14.46 -23.12
N ARG A 355 3.75 14.12 -21.85
CA ARG A 355 2.96 13.12 -21.12
C ARG A 355 1.50 13.57 -21.00
N VAL A 356 1.24 14.83 -20.65
CA VAL A 356 -0.10 15.40 -20.60
C VAL A 356 -0.75 15.38 -21.99
N LYS A 357 -0.01 15.78 -23.05
CA LYS A 357 -0.52 15.73 -24.44
C LYS A 357 -0.91 14.31 -24.87
N ARG A 358 -0.24 13.28 -24.37
CA ARG A 358 -0.53 11.87 -24.63
C ARG A 358 -1.82 11.39 -23.96
N GLY A 359 -2.34 12.10 -22.94
CA GLY A 359 -3.56 11.75 -22.23
C GLY A 359 -3.34 11.32 -20.78
N ALA A 360 -2.16 11.51 -20.22
CA ALA A 360 -1.90 11.18 -18.81
C ALA A 360 -2.69 12.08 -17.87
N LEU A 361 -3.13 11.53 -16.75
CA LEU A 361 -3.84 12.23 -15.69
C LEU A 361 -2.83 12.68 -14.63
N ASP A 362 -2.87 13.95 -14.25
CA ASP A 362 -2.03 14.51 -13.19
C ASP A 362 -2.92 15.04 -12.06
N PHE A 363 -3.12 14.19 -11.05
CA PHE A 363 -3.93 14.52 -9.88
C PHE A 363 -3.13 15.39 -8.91
N ASN A 364 -3.77 16.45 -8.41
CA ASN A 364 -3.19 17.31 -7.38
C ASN A 364 -3.93 17.12 -6.06
N LEU A 365 -3.47 16.15 -5.26
CA LEU A 365 -3.99 15.91 -3.93
C LEU A 365 -3.07 16.52 -2.88
N PRO A 366 -3.61 17.16 -1.83
CA PRO A 366 -2.80 17.61 -0.70
C PRO A 366 -2.22 16.39 0.03
N GLU A 367 -0.91 16.39 0.24
CA GLU A 367 -0.23 15.38 1.04
C GLU A 367 0.07 15.96 2.42
N TYR A 368 -0.46 15.30 3.46
CA TYR A 368 -0.25 15.71 4.84
C TYR A 368 0.74 14.76 5.51
N LYS A 369 1.83 15.30 6.06
CA LYS A 369 2.79 14.55 6.88
C LYS A 369 2.44 14.76 8.36
N VAL A 370 2.26 13.65 9.08
CA VAL A 370 2.19 13.70 10.55
C VAL A 370 3.62 13.80 11.08
N ASN A 371 3.88 14.81 11.89
CA ASN A 371 5.15 14.98 12.56
C ASN A 371 5.06 14.28 13.92
N ALA A 372 6.02 13.43 14.24
CA ALA A 372 6.08 12.70 15.51
C ALA A 372 7.37 13.00 16.26
N ASP A 373 7.34 12.84 17.58
CA ASP A 373 8.52 12.86 18.43
C ASP A 373 9.32 11.53 18.29
N PRO A 374 10.54 11.44 18.87
CA PRO A 374 11.32 10.20 18.84
C PRO A 374 10.66 8.99 19.51
N HIS A 375 9.60 9.20 20.29
CA HIS A 375 8.79 8.16 20.93
C HIS A 375 7.54 7.78 20.12
N GLY A 376 7.39 8.33 18.90
CA GLY A 376 6.25 8.07 18.03
C GLY A 376 4.97 8.81 18.40
N ARG A 377 5.00 9.81 19.28
CA ARG A 377 3.83 10.61 19.63
C ARG A 377 3.62 11.72 18.60
N PRO A 378 2.41 11.90 18.07
CA PRO A 378 2.15 12.93 17.08
C PRO A 378 2.26 14.33 17.71
N LEU A 379 3.02 15.21 17.05
CA LEU A 379 3.22 16.61 17.44
C LEU A 379 2.35 17.59 16.66
N GLY A 380 1.92 17.18 15.47
CA GLY A 380 1.12 18.00 14.56
C GLY A 380 1.12 17.45 13.14
N VAL A 381 0.48 18.18 12.25
CA VAL A 381 0.39 17.84 10.83
C VAL A 381 0.92 19.01 10.00
N SER A 382 1.74 18.72 9.01
CA SER A 382 2.22 19.70 8.03
C SER A 382 1.80 19.32 6.61
N LEU A 383 1.43 20.32 5.81
CA LEU A 383 1.17 20.12 4.39
C LEU A 383 2.50 20.01 3.64
N ARG A 384 2.69 18.94 2.88
CA ARG A 384 3.85 18.75 2.01
C ARG A 384 3.59 19.38 0.65
N PRO A 385 4.31 20.43 0.26
CA PRO A 385 4.10 21.04 -1.04
C PRO A 385 4.63 20.12 -2.16
N ARG A 386 3.89 20.04 -3.27
CA ARG A 386 4.36 19.36 -4.47
C ARG A 386 5.29 20.28 -5.27
N LEU A 387 6.59 20.13 -5.08
CA LEU A 387 7.62 20.94 -5.71
C LEU A 387 7.90 20.48 -7.16
N LYS A 388 8.46 21.38 -7.99
CA LYS A 388 8.95 21.02 -9.33
C LYS A 388 10.08 19.98 -9.27
N SER A 389 10.89 20.01 -8.23
CA SER A 389 11.93 19.02 -7.96
C SER A 389 11.41 17.60 -7.78
N HIS A 390 10.23 17.41 -7.13
CA HIS A 390 9.57 16.10 -7.07
C HIS A 390 9.14 15.63 -8.47
N ARG A 391 8.54 16.52 -9.25
CA ARG A 391 8.13 16.23 -10.63
C ARG A 391 9.32 15.86 -11.52
N LEU A 392 10.50 16.45 -11.27
CA LEU A 392 11.73 16.15 -12.02
C LEU A 392 12.07 14.66 -11.90
N ILE A 393 12.17 14.16 -10.70
CA ILE A 393 12.46 12.74 -10.46
C ILE A 393 11.31 11.86 -10.96
N GLU A 394 10.06 12.23 -10.70
CA GLU A 394 8.88 11.51 -11.19
C GLU A 394 8.94 11.29 -12.71
N GLU A 395 9.15 12.35 -13.52
CA GLU A 395 9.19 12.25 -14.98
C GLU A 395 10.36 11.37 -15.47
N PHE A 396 11.52 11.45 -14.81
CA PHE A 396 12.69 10.63 -15.18
C PHE A 396 12.46 9.16 -14.84
N MET A 397 11.88 8.86 -13.68
CA MET A 397 11.54 7.49 -13.27
C MET A 397 10.43 6.91 -14.14
N LEU A 398 9.40 7.69 -14.49
CA LEU A 398 8.36 7.28 -15.44
C LEU A 398 8.96 6.92 -16.81
N LEU A 399 9.86 7.76 -17.32
CA LEU A 399 10.50 7.54 -18.61
C LEU A 399 11.40 6.29 -18.59
N ALA A 400 12.16 6.08 -17.52
CA ALA A 400 13.01 4.90 -17.34
C ALA A 400 12.19 3.61 -17.26
N ASN A 401 11.11 3.61 -16.47
CA ASN A 401 10.18 2.48 -16.34
C ASN A 401 9.53 2.11 -17.69
N GLU A 402 9.12 3.12 -18.47
CA GLU A 402 8.56 2.95 -19.82
C GLU A 402 9.62 2.42 -20.81
N ALA A 403 10.86 2.92 -20.72
CA ALA A 403 11.97 2.49 -21.57
C ALA A 403 12.33 1.02 -21.33
N VAL A 404 12.51 0.62 -20.06
CA VAL A 404 12.84 -0.76 -19.67
C VAL A 404 11.72 -1.72 -20.09
N ALA A 405 10.46 -1.37 -19.79
CA ALA A 405 9.32 -2.22 -20.18
C ALA A 405 9.25 -2.41 -21.71
N THR A 406 9.56 -1.37 -22.47
CA THR A 406 9.59 -1.43 -23.95
C THR A 406 10.69 -2.35 -24.46
N GLU A 407 11.91 -2.25 -23.91
CA GLU A 407 13.05 -3.09 -24.31
C GLU A 407 12.79 -4.59 -23.98
N LEU A 408 12.30 -4.88 -22.77
CA LEU A 408 11.98 -6.25 -22.37
C LEU A 408 10.84 -6.85 -23.22
N PHE A 409 9.82 -6.05 -23.52
CA PHE A 409 8.71 -6.48 -24.39
C PHE A 409 9.19 -6.80 -25.81
N ASN A 410 10.00 -5.91 -26.42
CA ASN A 410 10.55 -6.10 -27.76
C ASN A 410 11.48 -7.31 -27.83
N ALA A 411 12.24 -7.57 -26.77
CA ALA A 411 13.11 -8.74 -26.64
C ALA A 411 12.35 -10.02 -26.28
N LYS A 412 11.04 -9.96 -26.05
CA LYS A 412 10.20 -11.09 -25.63
C LYS A 412 10.68 -11.77 -24.34
N ILE A 413 11.28 -11.01 -23.45
CA ILE A 413 11.65 -11.45 -22.11
C ILE A 413 10.39 -11.34 -21.21
N PRO A 414 10.00 -12.39 -20.49
CA PRO A 414 8.87 -12.30 -19.55
C PRO A 414 9.22 -11.42 -18.36
N PHE A 415 8.30 -10.55 -17.93
CA PHE A 415 8.45 -9.66 -16.77
C PHE A 415 7.08 -9.24 -16.21
N LEU A 416 7.05 -8.62 -15.04
CA LEU A 416 5.84 -8.05 -14.47
C LEU A 416 5.56 -6.66 -15.01
N HIS A 417 4.41 -6.50 -15.66
CA HIS A 417 3.87 -5.19 -16.00
C HIS A 417 3.18 -4.56 -14.79
N ARG A 418 3.27 -3.23 -14.66
CA ARG A 418 2.38 -2.45 -13.80
C ARG A 418 1.17 -2.05 -14.63
N ARG A 419 0.13 -2.85 -14.56
CA ARG A 419 -1.10 -2.71 -15.31
C ARG A 419 -2.07 -1.79 -14.60
N HIS A 420 -2.67 -0.85 -15.33
CA HIS A 420 -3.74 0.01 -14.84
C HIS A 420 -4.82 0.14 -15.90
N ASP A 421 -5.94 -0.53 -15.68
CA ASP A 421 -7.04 -0.57 -16.63
C ASP A 421 -7.85 0.73 -16.60
N SER A 422 -8.64 0.98 -17.65
CA SER A 422 -9.58 2.09 -17.71
C SER A 422 -10.61 2.01 -16.59
N PRO A 423 -11.13 3.15 -16.10
CA PRO A 423 -12.14 3.17 -15.06
C PRO A 423 -13.42 2.41 -15.46
N ASP A 424 -14.11 1.91 -14.44
CA ASP A 424 -15.40 1.25 -14.60
C ASP A 424 -16.47 2.23 -15.10
N PRO A 425 -17.23 1.91 -16.16
CA PRO A 425 -18.27 2.79 -16.70
C PRO A 425 -19.33 3.24 -15.67
N LEU A 426 -19.70 2.36 -14.72
CA LEU A 426 -20.63 2.70 -13.67
C LEU A 426 -20.05 3.74 -12.71
N LYS A 427 -18.78 3.57 -12.30
CA LYS A 427 -18.07 4.55 -11.47
C LYS A 427 -17.93 5.90 -12.18
N LEU A 428 -17.69 5.91 -13.50
CA LEU A 428 -17.63 7.14 -14.29
C LEU A 428 -19.00 7.84 -14.34
N LYS A 429 -20.11 7.10 -14.43
CA LYS A 429 -21.44 7.68 -14.37
C LYS A 429 -21.72 8.34 -13.02
N ILE A 430 -21.37 7.68 -11.93
CA ILE A 430 -21.47 8.23 -10.57
C ILE A 430 -20.61 9.49 -10.42
N LEU A 431 -19.37 9.45 -10.91
CA LEU A 431 -18.45 10.59 -10.93
C LEU A 431 -19.06 11.76 -11.70
N SER A 432 -19.59 11.52 -12.91
CA SER A 432 -20.20 12.54 -13.75
C SER A 432 -21.34 13.26 -13.03
N SER A 433 -22.21 12.51 -12.35
CA SER A 433 -23.31 13.08 -11.55
C SER A 433 -22.77 13.98 -10.42
N ALA A 434 -21.78 13.48 -9.65
CA ALA A 434 -21.19 14.24 -8.56
C ALA A 434 -20.49 15.54 -9.03
N LEU A 435 -19.78 15.47 -10.17
CA LEU A 435 -19.13 16.64 -10.76
C LEU A 435 -20.16 17.68 -11.25
N GLY A 436 -21.27 17.22 -11.83
CA GLY A 436 -22.38 18.09 -12.24
C GLY A 436 -23.00 18.85 -11.06
N GLU A 437 -23.13 18.20 -9.90
CA GLU A 437 -23.61 18.86 -8.68
C GLU A 437 -22.64 19.92 -8.15
N MET A 438 -21.36 19.83 -8.49
CA MET A 438 -20.31 20.81 -8.16
C MET A 438 -20.15 21.89 -9.23
N GLY A 439 -21.00 21.89 -10.28
CA GLY A 439 -20.95 22.89 -11.36
C GLY A 439 -19.91 22.62 -12.46
N LEU A 440 -19.32 21.41 -12.50
CA LEU A 440 -18.35 21.07 -13.53
C LEU A 440 -18.99 20.31 -14.70
N SER A 441 -18.50 20.60 -15.92
CA SER A 441 -18.93 19.84 -17.11
C SER A 441 -18.16 18.52 -17.21
N ALA A 442 -18.85 17.42 -17.08
CA ALA A 442 -18.32 16.06 -17.17
C ALA A 442 -18.87 15.27 -18.39
N GLY A 443 -19.40 15.97 -19.40
CA GLY A 443 -20.13 15.36 -20.52
C GLY A 443 -19.34 14.39 -21.39
N HIS A 444 -18.01 14.42 -21.32
CA HIS A 444 -17.12 13.63 -22.21
C HIS A 444 -16.34 12.50 -21.49
N ILE A 445 -16.68 12.18 -20.22
CA ILE A 445 -15.98 11.11 -19.49
C ILE A 445 -16.54 9.70 -19.82
N HIS A 446 -17.16 9.52 -20.98
CA HIS A 446 -17.74 8.26 -21.46
C HIS A 446 -17.20 7.87 -22.83
N GLY A 447 -17.23 6.58 -23.15
CA GLY A 447 -16.84 6.05 -24.47
C GLY A 447 -15.32 6.07 -24.72
N ALA A 448 -14.91 6.32 -25.97
CA ALA A 448 -13.51 6.23 -26.40
C ALA A 448 -12.61 7.37 -25.86
N ASN A 449 -13.19 8.48 -25.39
CA ASN A 449 -12.46 9.71 -25.04
C ASN A 449 -12.33 9.93 -23.52
N VAL A 450 -12.50 8.88 -22.69
CA VAL A 450 -12.50 8.99 -21.22
C VAL A 450 -11.29 9.75 -20.69
N ALA A 451 -10.07 9.44 -21.15
CA ALA A 451 -8.86 10.09 -20.68
C ALA A 451 -8.89 11.61 -20.91
N LYS A 452 -9.30 12.04 -22.13
CA LYS A 452 -9.41 13.45 -22.46
C LYS A 452 -10.50 14.14 -21.64
N GLY A 453 -11.66 13.51 -21.48
CA GLY A 453 -12.73 14.06 -20.65
C GLY A 453 -12.30 14.24 -19.19
N LEU A 454 -11.55 13.28 -18.63
CA LEU A 454 -11.00 13.42 -17.29
C LEU A 454 -9.95 14.53 -17.21
N GLN A 455 -9.09 14.71 -18.23
CA GLN A 455 -8.15 15.84 -18.30
C GLN A 455 -8.90 17.19 -18.35
N ASP A 456 -10.01 17.26 -19.08
CA ASP A 456 -10.82 18.47 -19.15
C ASP A 456 -11.42 18.83 -17.78
N VAL A 457 -11.86 17.82 -17.01
CA VAL A 457 -12.31 18.00 -15.61
C VAL A 457 -11.17 18.47 -14.73
N LEU A 458 -9.96 17.88 -14.84
CA LEU A 458 -8.78 18.30 -14.06
C LEU A 458 -8.44 19.77 -14.32
N ARG A 459 -8.50 20.21 -15.58
CA ARG A 459 -8.28 21.64 -15.94
C ARG A 459 -9.35 22.57 -15.35
N GLN A 460 -10.63 22.17 -15.36
CA GLN A 460 -11.69 22.92 -14.70
C GLN A 460 -11.52 22.98 -13.18
N ALA A 461 -10.87 21.96 -12.60
CA ALA A 461 -10.58 21.89 -11.17
C ALA A 461 -9.40 22.78 -10.74
N GLU A 462 -8.55 23.23 -11.68
CA GLU A 462 -7.44 24.14 -11.37
C GLU A 462 -7.97 25.47 -10.83
N GLY A 463 -7.53 25.85 -9.61
CA GLY A 463 -8.01 27.06 -8.95
C GLY A 463 -9.45 27.00 -8.41
N HIS A 464 -10.16 25.88 -8.63
CA HIS A 464 -11.51 25.72 -8.10
C HIS A 464 -11.48 25.52 -6.58
N PRO A 465 -12.38 26.14 -5.78
CA PRO A 465 -12.41 25.99 -4.31
C PRO A 465 -12.52 24.54 -3.83
N LEU A 466 -13.09 23.65 -4.65
CA LEU A 466 -13.28 22.22 -4.37
C LEU A 466 -12.23 21.33 -5.06
N SER A 467 -11.11 21.88 -5.53
CA SER A 467 -10.11 21.17 -6.31
C SER A 467 -9.65 19.86 -5.64
N ALA A 468 -9.35 19.88 -4.35
CA ALA A 468 -8.93 18.69 -3.60
C ALA A 468 -10.00 17.57 -3.59
N ILE A 469 -11.27 17.94 -3.43
CA ILE A 469 -12.40 16.99 -3.43
C ILE A 469 -12.61 16.41 -4.83
N ILE A 470 -12.58 17.26 -5.86
CA ILE A 470 -12.71 16.83 -7.26
C ILE A 470 -11.64 15.81 -7.60
N ASN A 471 -10.36 16.13 -7.30
CA ASN A 471 -9.24 15.21 -7.50
C ASN A 471 -9.43 13.90 -6.73
N SER A 472 -9.87 13.96 -5.47
CA SER A 472 -10.12 12.76 -4.63
C SER A 472 -11.22 11.88 -5.22
N LEU A 473 -12.34 12.45 -5.66
CA LEU A 473 -13.44 11.71 -6.29
C LEU A 473 -12.99 11.05 -7.60
N MET A 474 -12.21 11.76 -8.39
CA MET A 474 -11.64 11.23 -9.64
C MET A 474 -10.71 10.05 -9.36
N VAL A 475 -9.77 10.16 -8.40
CA VAL A 475 -8.87 9.06 -8.02
C VAL A 475 -9.65 7.84 -7.52
N ARG A 476 -10.67 8.03 -6.67
CA ARG A 476 -11.54 6.94 -6.16
C ARG A 476 -12.33 6.24 -7.27
N SER A 477 -12.57 6.92 -8.38
CA SER A 477 -13.25 6.35 -9.55
C SER A 477 -12.33 5.54 -10.45
N MET A 478 -11.00 5.66 -10.29
CA MET A 478 -10.03 4.86 -11.04
C MET A 478 -10.02 3.42 -10.56
N ARG A 479 -9.55 2.53 -11.43
CA ARG A 479 -9.18 1.16 -11.01
C ARG A 479 -7.85 1.20 -10.27
N GLN A 480 -7.63 0.23 -9.42
CA GLN A 480 -6.34 0.06 -8.76
C GLN A 480 -5.35 -0.59 -9.73
N ALA A 481 -4.12 -0.06 -9.79
CA ALA A 481 -3.06 -0.68 -10.56
C ALA A 481 -2.60 -1.99 -9.90
N VAL A 482 -2.23 -2.98 -10.72
CA VAL A 482 -1.80 -4.31 -10.25
C VAL A 482 -0.53 -4.76 -10.99
N TYR A 483 0.20 -5.71 -10.43
CA TYR A 483 1.29 -6.39 -11.12
C TYR A 483 0.76 -7.62 -11.85
N SER A 484 1.10 -7.77 -13.12
CA SER A 484 0.64 -8.87 -13.97
C SER A 484 1.69 -9.21 -15.03
N PRO A 485 1.85 -10.49 -15.42
CA PRO A 485 2.64 -10.85 -16.59
C PRO A 485 1.98 -10.42 -17.91
N GLU A 486 0.68 -10.12 -17.90
CA GLU A 486 -0.07 -9.63 -19.05
C GLU A 486 -0.13 -8.10 -19.05
N SER A 487 0.02 -7.48 -20.23
CA SER A 487 -0.06 -6.03 -20.41
C SER A 487 -1.40 -5.62 -21.02
N SER A 488 -2.10 -4.69 -20.34
CA SER A 488 -3.18 -3.90 -20.94
C SER A 488 -2.80 -2.42 -21.05
N GLY A 489 -1.53 -2.08 -20.74
CA GLY A 489 -1.06 -0.71 -20.61
C GLY A 489 -1.33 -0.11 -19.22
N HIS A 490 -1.05 1.18 -19.10
CA HIS A 490 -1.29 1.93 -17.86
C HIS A 490 -2.10 3.20 -18.16
N PHE A 491 -3.41 3.14 -17.89
CA PHE A 491 -4.36 4.20 -18.23
C PHE A 491 -3.97 5.56 -17.64
N GLY A 492 -3.66 5.63 -16.35
CA GLY A 492 -3.39 6.89 -15.65
C GLY A 492 -2.20 7.69 -16.19
N ILE A 493 -1.16 7.03 -16.73
CA ILE A 493 0.00 7.68 -17.36
C ILE A 493 0.00 7.57 -18.88
N ALA A 494 -1.07 7.04 -19.46
CA ALA A 494 -1.30 6.91 -20.90
C ALA A 494 -0.14 6.23 -21.64
N THR A 495 0.38 5.12 -21.14
CA THR A 495 1.45 4.34 -21.76
C THR A 495 1.03 2.91 -22.09
N ARG A 496 1.56 2.36 -23.18
CA ARG A 496 1.28 1.01 -23.63
C ARG A 496 2.04 -0.06 -22.83
N PHE A 497 3.30 0.22 -22.49
CA PHE A 497 4.17 -0.68 -21.74
C PHE A 497 4.72 0.05 -20.52
N TYR A 498 4.53 -0.53 -19.37
CA TYR A 498 5.01 0.02 -18.11
C TYR A 498 5.36 -1.07 -17.12
N SER A 499 6.50 -0.95 -16.50
CA SER A 499 6.95 -1.82 -15.42
C SER A 499 7.63 -0.98 -14.36
N HIS A 500 7.56 -1.40 -13.13
CA HIS A 500 8.38 -0.83 -12.08
C HIS A 500 9.81 -1.39 -12.19
N PHE A 501 10.79 -0.51 -12.20
CA PHE A 501 12.21 -0.82 -12.30
C PHE A 501 13.06 0.04 -11.35
N THR A 502 12.58 1.21 -10.98
CA THR A 502 13.37 2.30 -10.40
C THR A 502 13.52 2.25 -8.89
N SER A 503 12.93 1.25 -8.19
CA SER A 503 13.02 1.17 -6.72
C SER A 503 13.17 -0.26 -6.19
N PRO A 504 14.23 -1.00 -6.55
CA PRO A 504 14.43 -2.40 -6.15
C PRO A 504 14.82 -2.59 -4.68
N ILE A 505 15.26 -1.55 -3.97
CA ILE A 505 15.54 -1.63 -2.52
C ILE A 505 14.24 -1.83 -1.75
N ARG A 506 13.14 -1.22 -2.22
CA ARG A 506 11.88 -1.17 -1.50
C ARG A 506 10.69 -1.83 -2.22
N ARG A 507 10.84 -2.37 -3.45
CA ARG A 507 9.80 -3.08 -4.17
C ARG A 507 10.33 -4.33 -4.86
N TYR A 508 9.78 -5.48 -4.52
CA TYR A 508 10.19 -6.77 -5.11
C TYR A 508 9.90 -6.90 -6.61
N PRO A 509 8.80 -6.35 -7.18
CA PRO A 509 8.59 -6.34 -8.64
C PRO A 509 9.72 -5.65 -9.41
N ASP A 510 10.32 -4.60 -8.86
CA ASP A 510 11.49 -3.93 -9.45
C ASP A 510 12.71 -4.85 -9.46
N LEU A 511 12.95 -5.60 -8.38
CA LEU A 511 14.00 -6.61 -8.31
C LEU A 511 13.81 -7.70 -9.38
N LEU A 512 12.58 -8.16 -9.61
CA LEU A 512 12.26 -9.10 -10.69
C LEU A 512 12.54 -8.48 -12.07
N THR A 513 12.21 -7.21 -12.27
CA THR A 513 12.50 -6.48 -13.51
C THR A 513 14.00 -6.32 -13.73
N HIS A 514 14.79 -6.05 -12.68
CA HIS A 514 16.26 -6.04 -12.75
C HIS A 514 16.83 -7.38 -13.19
N ARG A 515 16.31 -8.49 -12.67
CA ARG A 515 16.70 -9.85 -13.09
C ARG A 515 16.40 -10.07 -14.58
N ALA A 516 15.26 -9.58 -15.06
CA ALA A 516 14.89 -9.65 -16.48
C ALA A 516 15.85 -8.83 -17.35
N VAL A 517 16.20 -7.62 -16.94
CA VAL A 517 17.18 -6.76 -17.63
C VAL A 517 18.57 -7.41 -17.67
N LYS A 518 19.03 -7.98 -16.55
CA LYS A 518 20.34 -8.66 -16.49
C LYS A 518 20.37 -9.92 -17.38
N ALA A 519 19.28 -10.65 -17.47
CA ALA A 519 19.17 -11.79 -18.40
C ALA A 519 19.22 -11.34 -19.86
N LEU A 520 18.54 -10.22 -20.21
CA LEU A 520 18.63 -9.60 -21.54
C LEU A 520 20.06 -9.21 -21.89
N LEU A 521 20.77 -8.52 -21.00
CA LEU A 521 22.15 -8.06 -21.20
C LEU A 521 23.11 -9.22 -21.36
N ALA A 522 22.90 -10.30 -20.62
CA ALA A 522 23.73 -11.52 -20.71
C ALA A 522 23.37 -12.43 -21.90
N GLY A 523 22.33 -12.11 -22.69
CA GLY A 523 21.83 -12.97 -23.75
C GLY A 523 21.32 -14.34 -23.26
N LYS A 524 20.90 -14.43 -21.99
CA LYS A 524 20.48 -15.67 -21.35
C LYS A 524 18.95 -15.72 -21.24
N LYS A 525 18.41 -16.95 -21.26
CA LYS A 525 17.02 -17.14 -20.90
C LYS A 525 16.83 -16.81 -19.42
N LEU A 526 15.77 -16.05 -19.13
CA LEU A 526 15.40 -15.72 -17.77
C LEU A 526 14.88 -16.97 -17.05
N ASN A 527 15.41 -17.22 -15.86
CA ASN A 527 14.92 -18.26 -14.98
C ASN A 527 14.49 -17.61 -13.65
N PHE A 528 13.19 -17.56 -13.40
CA PHE A 528 12.62 -17.11 -12.13
C PHE A 528 12.62 -18.22 -11.06
N GLY A 529 13.27 -19.37 -11.32
CA GLY A 529 13.21 -20.53 -10.45
C GLY A 529 11.82 -21.15 -10.41
N ALA A 530 11.40 -21.55 -9.22
CA ALA A 530 10.07 -22.11 -8.98
C ALA A 530 8.95 -21.06 -8.81
N LEU A 531 9.22 -19.76 -9.05
CA LEU A 531 8.25 -18.67 -8.85
C LEU A 531 7.52 -18.32 -10.16
N PRO A 532 6.26 -18.75 -10.36
CA PRO A 532 5.44 -18.32 -11.49
C PRO A 532 5.16 -16.81 -11.40
N LEU A 533 5.31 -16.10 -12.52
CA LEU A 533 5.14 -14.64 -12.56
C LEU A 533 3.73 -14.17 -12.21
N ASP A 534 2.70 -14.94 -12.56
CA ASP A 534 1.31 -14.66 -12.18
C ASP A 534 1.15 -14.64 -10.67
N LYS A 535 1.70 -15.67 -9.98
CA LYS A 535 1.68 -15.75 -8.51
C LYS A 535 2.51 -14.65 -7.86
N ALA A 536 3.65 -14.30 -8.44
CA ALA A 536 4.46 -13.18 -7.97
C ALA A 536 3.70 -11.86 -8.09
N GLY A 537 3.00 -11.63 -9.21
CA GLY A 537 2.19 -10.43 -9.44
C GLY A 537 1.02 -10.31 -8.47
N GLU A 538 0.27 -11.40 -8.25
CA GLU A 538 -0.82 -11.47 -7.27
C GLU A 538 -0.30 -11.13 -5.85
N HIS A 539 0.76 -11.83 -5.40
CA HIS A 539 1.34 -11.63 -4.08
C HIS A 539 1.85 -10.19 -3.88
N CYS A 540 2.63 -9.66 -4.81
CA CYS A 540 3.14 -8.29 -4.70
C CYS A 540 2.00 -7.26 -4.66
N SER A 541 0.93 -7.46 -5.43
CA SER A 541 -0.24 -6.58 -5.39
C SER A 541 -1.01 -6.67 -4.07
N GLU A 542 -1.12 -7.85 -3.46
CA GLU A 542 -1.72 -8.05 -2.14
C GLU A 542 -0.89 -7.37 -1.05
N ARG A 543 0.44 -7.56 -1.07
CA ARG A 543 1.35 -6.97 -0.08
C ARG A 543 1.38 -5.45 -0.17
N GLU A 544 1.37 -4.88 -1.38
CA GLU A 544 1.25 -3.43 -1.61
C GLU A 544 -0.02 -2.86 -0.97
N ARG A 545 -1.18 -3.52 -1.18
CA ARG A 545 -2.44 -3.10 -0.54
C ARG A 545 -2.39 -3.21 0.99
N ALA A 546 -1.78 -4.27 1.51
CA ALA A 546 -1.63 -4.46 2.95
C ALA A 546 -0.73 -3.37 3.58
N ALA A 547 0.35 -2.99 2.89
CA ALA A 547 1.24 -1.90 3.28
C ALA A 547 0.50 -0.56 3.30
N ALA A 548 -0.16 -0.20 2.19
CA ALA A 548 -0.92 1.05 2.08
C ALA A 548 -2.04 1.14 3.14
N ASP A 549 -2.76 0.05 3.42
CA ASP A 549 -3.79 0.03 4.48
C ASP A 549 -3.18 0.17 5.88
N ALA A 550 -1.97 -0.37 6.12
CA ALA A 550 -1.25 -0.16 7.38
C ALA A 550 -0.81 1.29 7.55
N GLU A 551 -0.22 1.89 6.52
CA GLU A 551 0.21 3.29 6.48
C GLU A 551 -0.97 4.24 6.74
N HIS A 552 -2.07 4.10 5.99
CA HIS A 552 -3.27 4.93 6.17
C HIS A 552 -3.84 4.84 7.59
N LYS A 553 -4.01 3.63 8.13
CA LYS A 553 -4.56 3.45 9.49
C LYS A 553 -3.64 3.99 10.57
N SER A 554 -2.33 3.89 10.40
CA SER A 554 -1.38 4.49 11.32
C SER A 554 -1.48 6.02 11.33
N VAL A 555 -1.63 6.62 10.15
CA VAL A 555 -1.88 8.06 10.02
C VAL A 555 -3.21 8.47 10.67
N ASP A 556 -4.30 7.69 10.45
CA ASP A 556 -5.61 7.97 11.04
C ASP A 556 -5.58 7.92 12.57
N ILE A 557 -4.87 6.93 13.15
CA ILE A 557 -4.66 6.83 14.60
C ILE A 557 -3.93 8.05 15.14
N MET A 558 -2.83 8.44 14.49
CA MET A 558 -2.05 9.60 14.95
C MET A 558 -2.83 10.91 14.82
N ARG A 559 -3.61 11.09 13.74
CA ARG A 559 -4.47 12.26 13.59
C ARG A 559 -5.60 12.31 14.62
N ALA A 560 -6.20 11.15 14.92
CA ALA A 560 -7.21 11.07 15.98
C ALA A 560 -6.61 11.36 17.36
N GLU A 561 -5.38 10.91 17.61
CA GLU A 561 -4.67 11.20 18.87
C GLU A 561 -4.44 12.69 19.07
N LEU A 562 -4.06 13.44 18.02
CA LEU A 562 -3.92 14.90 18.06
C LEU A 562 -5.22 15.61 18.45
N LEU A 563 -6.37 14.99 18.20
CA LEU A 563 -7.69 15.55 18.50
C LEU A 563 -8.31 15.00 19.79
N ARG A 564 -7.58 14.18 20.57
CA ARG A 564 -8.09 13.57 21.81
C ARG A 564 -8.62 14.61 22.78
N ASP A 565 -7.88 15.70 22.96
CA ASP A 565 -8.22 16.78 23.88
C ASP A 565 -9.15 17.84 23.27
N SER A 566 -9.54 17.67 22.00
CA SER A 566 -10.41 18.59 21.28
C SER A 566 -11.90 18.21 21.38
N VAL A 567 -12.26 17.22 22.21
CA VAL A 567 -13.67 16.87 22.43
C VAL A 567 -14.42 18.06 23.06
N GLY A 568 -15.53 18.48 22.43
CA GLY A 568 -16.29 19.67 22.78
C GLY A 568 -15.87 20.93 22.02
N SER A 569 -14.74 20.92 21.31
CA SER A 569 -14.30 22.06 20.48
C SER A 569 -15.05 22.12 19.16
N VAL A 570 -15.28 23.35 18.69
CA VAL A 570 -15.87 23.61 17.36
C VAL A 570 -14.73 23.86 16.37
N MET A 571 -14.79 23.21 15.22
CA MET A 571 -13.80 23.28 14.16
C MET A 571 -14.45 23.53 12.80
N ASP A 572 -13.72 24.20 11.91
CA ASP A 572 -14.09 24.32 10.52
C ASP A 572 -13.80 23.00 9.79
N GLY A 573 -14.76 22.53 9.02
CA GLY A 573 -14.62 21.30 8.24
C GLY A 573 -15.19 21.43 6.84
N MET A 574 -14.80 20.50 5.98
CA MET A 574 -15.31 20.37 4.63
C MET A 574 -15.81 18.96 4.39
N ILE A 575 -17.04 18.83 3.88
CA ILE A 575 -17.62 17.53 3.53
C ILE A 575 -16.88 16.95 2.33
N THR A 576 -16.27 15.79 2.52
CA THR A 576 -15.49 15.09 1.48
C THR A 576 -16.27 13.96 0.83
N THR A 577 -17.07 13.23 1.59
CA THR A 577 -17.79 12.06 1.10
C THR A 577 -19.13 11.95 1.81
N VAL A 578 -20.20 11.67 1.06
CA VAL A 578 -21.53 11.37 1.61
C VAL A 578 -21.78 9.88 1.49
N ILE A 579 -22.27 9.27 2.58
CA ILE A 579 -22.62 7.86 2.68
C ILE A 579 -24.03 7.70 3.26
N ASP A 580 -24.60 6.50 3.20
CA ASP A 580 -25.95 6.23 3.69
C ASP A 580 -26.15 6.54 5.19
N SER A 581 -25.08 6.54 5.99
CA SER A 581 -25.11 6.80 7.43
C SER A 581 -24.72 8.24 7.82
N GLY A 582 -24.46 9.13 6.86
CA GLY A 582 -24.04 10.51 7.10
C GLY A 582 -23.01 11.04 6.10
N ALA A 583 -22.06 11.82 6.56
CA ALA A 583 -21.00 12.38 5.74
C ALA A 583 -19.65 12.34 6.46
N PHE A 584 -18.57 12.12 5.72
CA PHE A 584 -17.23 12.36 6.21
C PHE A 584 -16.85 13.83 6.02
N VAL A 585 -16.28 14.39 7.05
CA VAL A 585 -15.84 15.79 7.10
C VAL A 585 -14.33 15.81 7.39
N THR A 586 -13.57 16.42 6.49
CA THR A 586 -12.14 16.70 6.75
C THR A 586 -12.03 17.97 7.59
N LEU A 587 -11.35 17.86 8.72
CA LEU A 587 -11.10 18.96 9.67
C LEU A 587 -9.87 19.75 9.21
N GLY A 588 -10.08 21.07 8.99
CA GLY A 588 -9.19 22.04 8.35
C GLY A 588 -7.68 21.78 8.39
N GLU A 589 -7.03 22.10 9.50
CA GLU A 589 -5.56 22.09 9.58
C GLU A 589 -4.94 20.70 9.78
N THR A 590 -5.69 19.77 10.36
CA THR A 590 -5.19 18.44 10.70
C THR A 590 -5.33 17.43 9.56
N GLY A 591 -6.22 17.71 8.58
CA GLY A 591 -6.58 16.75 7.54
C GLY A 591 -7.20 15.47 8.12
N ALA A 592 -7.61 15.46 9.39
CA ALA A 592 -8.31 14.35 10.01
C ALA A 592 -9.74 14.24 9.47
N GLU A 593 -10.24 13.02 9.26
CA GLU A 593 -11.61 12.80 8.84
C GLU A 593 -12.48 12.34 10.00
N GLY A 594 -13.63 13.01 10.18
CA GLY A 594 -14.65 12.66 11.17
C GLY A 594 -15.98 12.33 10.53
N LEU A 595 -16.78 11.47 11.19
CA LEU A 595 -18.12 11.09 10.74
C LEU A 595 -19.18 12.02 11.33
N LEU A 596 -19.87 12.75 10.45
CA LEU A 596 -21.03 13.59 10.77
C LEU A 596 -22.32 12.86 10.37
N ARG A 597 -23.13 12.48 11.35
CA ARG A 597 -24.39 11.74 11.12
C ARG A 597 -25.54 12.69 10.80
N VAL A 598 -25.44 13.39 9.68
CA VAL A 598 -26.46 14.31 9.16
C VAL A 598 -26.70 14.01 7.69
N PHE A 599 -27.96 14.02 7.25
CA PHE A 599 -28.36 13.73 5.88
C PHE A 599 -28.60 15.01 5.09
N GLY A 600 -28.63 14.90 3.76
CA GLY A 600 -28.90 16.02 2.85
C GLY A 600 -27.73 16.96 2.64
N LEU A 601 -26.55 16.59 3.09
CA LEU A 601 -25.31 17.34 2.87
C LEU A 601 -24.73 17.03 1.49
N LYS A 602 -23.96 17.97 0.93
CA LYS A 602 -23.28 17.80 -0.37
C LYS A 602 -21.77 17.81 -0.18
N PRO A 603 -21.02 16.98 -0.92
CA PRO A 603 -19.57 17.08 -0.97
C PRO A 603 -19.15 18.53 -1.35
N GLY A 604 -18.10 19.02 -0.68
CA GLY A 604 -17.62 20.38 -0.87
C GLY A 604 -18.27 21.46 -0.02
N SER A 605 -19.34 21.15 0.72
CA SER A 605 -19.93 22.10 1.66
C SER A 605 -19.00 22.34 2.84
N LYS A 606 -18.76 23.62 3.17
CA LYS A 606 -18.09 24.02 4.41
C LYS A 606 -19.08 23.91 5.56
N VAL A 607 -18.66 23.36 6.67
CA VAL A 607 -19.47 23.18 7.88
C VAL A 607 -18.67 23.51 9.11
N LYS A 608 -19.34 24.06 10.13
CA LYS A 608 -18.77 24.12 11.48
C LYS A 608 -19.26 22.90 12.25
N VAL A 609 -18.33 22.14 12.76
CA VAL A 609 -18.62 20.88 13.48
C VAL A 609 -17.98 20.87 14.84
N MET A 610 -18.70 20.30 15.79
CA MET A 610 -18.18 20.04 17.14
C MET A 610 -17.67 18.59 17.19
N VAL A 611 -16.48 18.39 17.71
CA VAL A 611 -15.93 17.06 17.99
C VAL A 611 -16.70 16.47 19.19
N THR A 612 -17.47 15.41 18.96
CA THR A 612 -18.30 14.80 20.02
C THR A 612 -17.64 13.62 20.69
N ALA A 613 -16.84 12.87 19.95
CA ALA A 613 -16.03 11.76 20.49
C ALA A 613 -14.82 11.51 19.62
N VAL A 614 -13.74 11.09 20.27
CA VAL A 614 -12.50 10.64 19.61
C VAL A 614 -12.17 9.24 20.12
N ASP A 615 -12.20 8.28 19.23
CA ASP A 615 -11.67 6.93 19.43
C ASP A 615 -10.28 6.86 18.77
N ALA A 616 -9.30 7.45 19.46
CA ALA A 616 -7.93 7.50 18.95
C ALA A 616 -7.37 6.11 18.66
N ALA A 617 -7.78 5.12 19.45
CA ALA A 617 -7.38 3.74 19.29
C ALA A 617 -7.79 3.14 17.93
N ASN A 618 -8.86 3.59 17.33
CA ASN A 618 -9.35 3.14 16.02
C ASN A 618 -9.24 4.20 14.93
N GLY A 619 -8.62 5.36 15.21
CA GLY A 619 -8.52 6.46 14.27
C GLY A 619 -9.87 7.04 13.87
N LYS A 620 -10.87 7.04 14.80
CA LYS A 620 -12.24 7.48 14.49
C LYS A 620 -12.60 8.72 15.29
N ILE A 621 -13.29 9.63 14.59
CA ILE A 621 -13.77 10.89 15.14
C ILE A 621 -15.25 11.00 14.82
N ASP A 622 -16.09 11.17 15.85
CA ASP A 622 -17.51 11.45 15.67
C ASP A 622 -17.75 12.96 15.81
N LEU A 623 -18.58 13.49 14.92
CA LEU A 623 -18.85 14.92 14.79
C LEU A 623 -20.35 15.20 14.91
N SER A 624 -20.71 16.40 15.38
CA SER A 624 -22.05 16.98 15.25
C SER A 624 -21.97 18.38 14.63
N LEU A 625 -23.07 18.87 14.05
CA LEU A 625 -23.11 20.27 13.61
C LEU A 625 -23.11 21.19 14.84
N GLU A 626 -22.44 22.34 14.71
CA GLU A 626 -22.50 23.39 15.72
C GLU A 626 -23.94 23.74 16.05
N GLY A 627 -24.27 23.84 17.35
CA GLY A 627 -25.61 24.19 17.84
C GLY A 627 -26.68 23.11 17.69
N ARG A 628 -26.35 21.90 17.18
CA ARG A 628 -27.26 20.76 17.18
C ARG A 628 -26.78 19.69 18.15
N PRO A 629 -27.62 19.27 19.13
CA PRO A 629 -27.23 18.13 19.95
C PRO A 629 -27.00 16.91 19.08
N ALA A 630 -26.03 16.06 19.47
CA ALA A 630 -25.80 14.77 18.82
C ALA A 630 -27.15 14.00 18.76
N PRO A 631 -27.52 13.37 17.64
CA PRO A 631 -28.74 12.60 17.55
C PRO A 631 -28.77 11.57 18.68
N ALA A 632 -29.88 11.59 19.48
CA ALA A 632 -30.10 10.67 20.57
C ALA A 632 -30.29 9.25 20.05
N GLY A 633 -29.22 8.56 19.79
CA GLY A 633 -29.22 7.20 19.21
C GLY A 633 -27.85 6.52 19.25
N GLY A 634 -26.79 7.31 19.33
CA GLY A 634 -25.49 6.81 19.73
C GLY A 634 -25.27 7.23 21.18
N GLN A 635 -25.53 6.36 22.13
CA GLN A 635 -24.93 6.56 23.44
C GLN A 635 -23.45 6.75 23.16
N GLY A 636 -22.98 8.02 23.27
CA GLY A 636 -21.57 8.32 23.34
C GLY A 636 -20.99 7.32 24.34
N ARG A 637 -20.24 6.36 23.88
CA ARG A 637 -19.40 5.59 24.78
C ARG A 637 -18.59 6.67 25.48
N LYS A 638 -18.97 6.98 26.74
CA LYS A 638 -18.08 7.70 27.66
C LYS A 638 -16.69 7.14 27.39
N PRO A 639 -15.63 7.96 27.33
CA PRO A 639 -14.27 7.44 27.24
C PRO A 639 -14.24 6.28 28.22
N GLY A 640 -14.14 5.05 27.67
CA GLY A 640 -14.39 3.84 28.47
C GLY A 640 -13.49 3.96 29.67
N PRO A 641 -13.95 3.69 30.88
CA PRO A 641 -13.09 3.69 32.04
C PRO A 641 -11.85 2.91 31.63
N SER A 642 -10.67 3.49 31.95
CA SER A 642 -9.38 2.82 31.69
C SER A 642 -9.63 1.33 31.83
N PHE A 643 -9.23 0.50 30.89
CA PHE A 643 -9.62 -0.91 30.72
C PHE A 643 -9.72 -1.73 32.01
N ARG A 644 -9.23 -1.18 33.13
CA ARG A 644 -9.29 -1.71 34.49
C ARG A 644 -10.70 -1.80 35.11
N ASN A 645 -11.72 -1.04 34.63
CA ASN A 645 -13.03 -0.94 35.31
C ASN A 645 -14.26 -1.22 34.43
N ARG A 646 -14.17 -1.98 33.33
CA ARG A 646 -15.37 -2.43 32.61
C ARG A 646 -16.05 -3.55 33.40
N PRO A 647 -17.38 -3.43 33.70
CA PRO A 647 -18.16 -4.56 34.22
C PRO A 647 -18.06 -5.73 33.24
N GLN A 648 -17.82 -6.92 33.77
CA GLN A 648 -17.79 -8.16 32.99
C GLN A 648 -19.12 -8.31 32.22
N PRO A 649 -19.12 -8.59 30.90
CA PRO A 649 -20.33 -9.04 30.22
C PRO A 649 -20.81 -10.32 30.93
N GLY A 650 -22.14 -10.39 31.13
CA GLY A 650 -22.81 -11.37 31.99
C GLY A 650 -22.25 -12.78 31.89
N ARG A 651 -22.14 -13.40 33.05
CA ARG A 651 -21.48 -14.70 33.33
C ARG A 651 -22.05 -15.92 32.56
N ASP A 652 -23.13 -15.77 31.77
CA ASP A 652 -23.95 -16.91 31.40
C ASP A 652 -23.76 -17.47 29.98
N ARG A 653 -22.86 -16.93 29.16
CA ARG A 653 -22.72 -17.38 27.75
C ARG A 653 -21.38 -18.00 27.35
N TRP A 654 -20.37 -18.03 28.22
CA TRP A 654 -19.09 -18.64 27.86
C TRP A 654 -18.86 -19.93 28.67
N LYS A 655 -19.05 -21.07 28.03
CA LYS A 655 -18.59 -22.38 28.56
C LYS A 655 -17.18 -22.61 28.01
N ALA A 656 -16.18 -22.70 28.89
CA ALA A 656 -14.84 -23.07 28.53
C ALA A 656 -14.85 -24.39 27.75
N PRO A 657 -14.01 -24.57 26.71
CA PRO A 657 -13.90 -25.81 25.99
C PRO A 657 -13.54 -26.92 27.01
N LYS A 658 -14.35 -27.99 27.07
CA LYS A 658 -14.03 -29.16 27.91
C LYS A 658 -12.80 -29.83 27.32
N PHE A 659 -11.68 -29.74 28.00
CA PHE A 659 -10.51 -30.57 27.71
C PHE A 659 -10.85 -32.02 27.98
N GLY A 660 -10.96 -32.83 26.96
CA GLY A 660 -11.05 -34.30 27.11
C GLY A 660 -9.78 -34.81 27.80
N LYS A 661 -9.93 -35.43 28.96
CA LYS A 661 -8.85 -36.16 29.59
C LYS A 661 -8.43 -37.30 28.66
N GLY A 662 -7.28 -37.13 28.00
CA GLY A 662 -6.66 -38.22 27.25
C GLY A 662 -6.40 -39.40 28.19
N ARG A 663 -7.04 -40.53 27.91
CA ARG A 663 -6.69 -41.80 28.56
C ARG A 663 -5.26 -42.16 28.15
N ARG A 664 -4.38 -42.29 29.16
CA ARG A 664 -3.11 -42.99 29.00
C ARG A 664 -3.42 -44.44 28.64
N ARG A 665 -2.90 -44.89 27.55
CA ARG A 665 -2.38 -46.26 27.34
C ARG A 665 -1.06 -46.14 26.59
#